data_4b111678006e1a45519f8e31cd40317f
#
_entry.id   4b111678006e1a45519f8e31cd40317f
#
_cell.length_a   1.000
_cell.length_b   1.000
_cell.length_c   1.000
_cell.angle_alpha   90.00
_cell.angle_beta   90.00
_cell.angle_gamma   90.00
#
_symmetry.space_group_name_H-M   'P 1'
#
loop_
_entity.id
_entity.type
_entity.pdbx_description
1 polymer ?
#
loop_
_entity_poly.entity_id
_entity_poly.type
_entity_poly.pdbx_seq_one_letter_code
_entity_poly.pdbx_strand_id
1 'polypeptide(L)'
;MTRRSFRSRNPQGSGNPQGPGATPPRPPRFRRYRQSLAIIAGVGLVGIAGAGVLGWTTYAKLVADLPSVDSLRAYQPPTVSRIYASDDRLMAELANERRIFVPINAIPERVKNAFIATEDHNFYTHGGVDFMAIGRAGLTDIFARHGRRPLGASTITQQVAKVMLLNSNVLSFDRKIKEALLAMKMEQVLSKDKILEIYLNGIYLGNGAYGVAAAAQSYFNKPLDQLDDAEAASLAALPKSPTNYNPFLHPQAAMARRNLVLDLMVEAGVLTRQQADQEKQEPLVPQQKQRFGPLPDSEWFGEEVRRQLIAQYGQERAAQGGLEVHTSLDQSLQVTETRLLHEGLMNYDRVHSGWRGPLRNLPDIQDDGWESVLDHVTPPGGMLREWRLAVVLPGGTHVGWIEEGTARKGALLATDIAWARRMHPLRAGDVIMIEPQEGGSAALRQIPQVEGAAVTLDVHTGRVLAMVGGWSFHESQFNRVTQALRQPGSSFKPFVYLAAMEKGISPSERFDDSPVSYGDWHPQNYEHDNWGPTTLHDALRESRNLVTIRVAAHLGMKAVADTAIRAGLVAQMPHVLPAALGAVETTVMREAAAYATIANGGHIVTPTLVDDIQDRAGTVLWQAGGLKLGTAMQAPPAEQPAPTDGTTPTVPPPGSVPVPALTDVRPVL
;
A
#
# COMPACT_ATOMS: atom_id res chain seq x y z
N MET A 1 -47.44 -48.01 11.07
CA MET A 1 -47.77 -48.99 12.12
C MET A 1 -48.79 -48.34 13.04
N THR A 2 -49.98 -48.80 12.85
CA THR A 2 -50.97 -49.39 13.80
C THR A 2 -51.50 -48.44 14.85
N ARG A 3 -52.68 -48.04 14.66
CA ARG A 3 -54.02 -48.60 14.85
C ARG A 3 -54.63 -48.29 16.24
N ARG A 4 -55.82 -47.69 16.19
CA ARG A 4 -57.17 -48.17 16.67
C ARG A 4 -57.40 -47.93 18.15
N SER A 5 -58.53 -47.70 18.65
CA SER A 5 -59.92 -47.53 18.18
C SER A 5 -60.85 -47.58 19.39
N PHE A 6 -62.05 -47.03 19.26
CA PHE A 6 -63.33 -47.52 19.66
C PHE A 6 -63.93 -47.28 21.08
N ARG A 7 -65.07 -46.67 20.98
CA ARG A 7 -66.45 -47.07 21.39
C ARG A 7 -66.84 -46.87 22.88
N SER A 8 -67.90 -46.39 23.15
CA SER A 8 -69.34 -46.22 22.91
C SER A 8 -70.11 -46.58 24.14
N ARG A 9 -71.15 -45.87 24.51
CA ARG A 9 -72.54 -46.31 24.69
C ARG A 9 -73.30 -45.52 25.75
N ASN A 10 -74.47 -45.10 25.28
CA ASN A 10 -75.67 -44.74 26.07
C ASN A 10 -76.22 -45.99 26.79
N PRO A 11 -77.11 -45.87 27.73
CA PRO A 11 -78.49 -45.43 27.46
C PRO A 11 -79.36 -44.85 28.64
N GLN A 12 -80.42 -44.12 28.24
CA GLN A 12 -81.82 -44.14 28.67
C GLN A 12 -82.25 -44.02 30.14
N GLY A 13 -83.31 -43.21 30.33
CA GLY A 13 -84.30 -43.29 31.39
C GLY A 13 -85.11 -42.05 31.66
N SER A 14 -86.20 -41.84 30.94
CA SER A 14 -87.61 -41.58 31.21
C SER A 14 -88.00 -40.68 32.40
N GLY A 15 -88.94 -39.78 32.15
CA GLY A 15 -89.80 -39.15 33.12
C GLY A 15 -90.32 -37.76 32.81
N ASN A 16 -91.53 -37.69 32.28
CA ASN A 16 -92.40 -36.48 32.05
C ASN A 16 -93.22 -36.19 33.27
N PRO A 17 -94.13 -35.21 33.38
CA PRO A 17 -94.14 -33.78 32.93
C PRO A 17 -94.56 -32.80 34.05
N GLN A 18 -94.54 -31.50 33.88
CA GLN A 18 -95.60 -30.53 34.21
C GLN A 18 -95.17 -29.07 34.16
N GLY A 19 -95.93 -28.24 33.43
CA GLY A 19 -96.49 -26.97 33.76
C GLY A 19 -95.76 -25.68 33.37
N PRO A 20 -96.42 -24.65 32.83
CA PRO A 20 -95.84 -23.56 32.16
C PRO A 20 -95.44 -22.40 33.08
N GLY A 21 -94.19 -21.99 32.99
CA GLY A 21 -93.67 -20.80 33.65
C GLY A 21 -93.12 -19.78 32.66
N ALA A 22 -93.56 -18.58 32.75
CA ALA A 22 -93.39 -17.44 31.90
C ALA A 22 -91.88 -17.14 31.49
N THR A 23 -91.63 -17.01 30.21
CA THR A 23 -90.33 -16.55 29.63
C THR A 23 -90.19 -15.06 29.82
N PRO A 24 -89.02 -14.57 30.34
CA PRO A 24 -88.68 -13.11 30.29
C PRO A 24 -88.30 -12.72 28.89
N PRO A 25 -88.53 -11.43 28.49
CA PRO A 25 -88.28 -10.91 27.12
C PRO A 25 -86.80 -10.90 26.80
N ARG A 26 -86.40 -11.50 25.68
CA ARG A 26 -85.06 -11.41 25.14
C ARG A 26 -84.72 -9.95 24.77
N PRO A 27 -83.57 -9.41 25.23
CA PRO A 27 -83.16 -8.07 24.82
C PRO A 27 -82.84 -8.04 23.32
N PRO A 28 -83.09 -6.91 22.62
CA PRO A 28 -82.98 -6.85 21.19
C PRO A 28 -81.52 -7.09 20.75
N ARG A 29 -81.34 -8.00 19.80
CA ARG A 29 -80.05 -8.42 19.20
C ARG A 29 -79.15 -7.28 18.70
N PHE A 30 -79.70 -6.12 18.41
CA PHE A 30 -78.98 -4.90 17.95
C PHE A 30 -78.02 -4.29 19.00
N ARG A 31 -78.27 -4.42 20.28
CA ARG A 31 -77.41 -3.82 21.33
C ARG A 31 -76.13 -4.62 21.54
N ARG A 32 -76.11 -5.95 21.31
CA ARG A 32 -74.91 -6.81 21.36
C ARG A 32 -74.01 -6.55 20.17
N TYR A 33 -74.50 -6.34 18.98
CA TYR A 33 -73.73 -5.98 17.78
C TYR A 33 -73.00 -4.64 17.93
N ARG A 34 -73.68 -3.63 18.51
CA ARG A 34 -73.02 -2.31 18.76
C ARG A 34 -71.89 -2.40 19.82
N GLN A 35 -72.07 -3.22 20.85
CA GLN A 35 -71.07 -3.46 21.87
C GLN A 35 -69.86 -4.28 21.31
N SER A 36 -70.10 -5.29 20.49
CA SER A 36 -69.05 -6.04 19.83
C SER A 36 -68.25 -5.20 18.82
N LEU A 37 -68.93 -4.34 18.03
CA LEU A 37 -68.30 -3.38 17.14
C LEU A 37 -67.48 -2.30 17.89
N ALA A 38 -67.96 -1.83 19.02
CA ALA A 38 -67.23 -0.90 19.86
C ALA A 38 -65.98 -1.51 20.51
N ILE A 39 -66.07 -2.79 20.91
CA ILE A 39 -64.89 -3.56 21.43
C ILE A 39 -63.86 -3.79 20.31
N ILE A 40 -64.30 -4.20 19.12
CA ILE A 40 -63.39 -4.40 17.97
C ILE A 40 -62.74 -3.09 17.56
N ALA A 41 -63.50 -1.98 17.51
CA ALA A 41 -62.93 -0.66 17.22
C ALA A 41 -61.97 -0.16 18.32
N GLY A 42 -62.29 -0.45 19.61
CA GLY A 42 -61.39 -0.15 20.73
C GLY A 42 -60.11 -0.95 20.70
N VAL A 43 -60.15 -2.27 20.42
CA VAL A 43 -58.98 -3.10 20.25
C VAL A 43 -58.15 -2.68 19.02
N GLY A 44 -58.83 -2.29 17.94
CA GLY A 44 -58.17 -1.73 16.75
C GLY A 44 -57.46 -0.42 17.07
N LEU A 45 -58.07 0.49 17.80
CA LEU A 45 -57.48 1.77 18.25
C LEU A 45 -56.25 1.55 19.18
N VAL A 46 -56.39 0.62 20.14
CA VAL A 46 -55.26 0.29 21.02
C VAL A 46 -54.12 -0.38 20.24
N GLY A 47 -54.46 -1.23 19.25
CA GLY A 47 -53.44 -1.83 18.34
C GLY A 47 -52.73 -0.77 17.50
N ILE A 48 -53.47 0.19 16.95
CA ILE A 48 -52.91 1.31 16.19
C ILE A 48 -52.06 2.23 17.09
N ALA A 49 -52.50 2.52 18.30
CA ALA A 49 -51.76 3.31 19.27
C ALA A 49 -50.49 2.57 19.72
N GLY A 50 -50.57 1.26 20.01
CA GLY A 50 -49.44 0.44 20.36
C GLY A 50 -48.41 0.31 19.21
N ALA A 51 -48.89 0.14 17.98
CA ALA A 51 -48.02 0.16 16.77
C ALA A 51 -47.39 1.55 16.56
N GLY A 52 -48.13 2.62 16.83
CA GLY A 52 -47.61 3.99 16.77
C GLY A 52 -46.52 4.28 17.80
N VAL A 53 -46.69 3.83 19.05
CA VAL A 53 -45.67 3.95 20.10
C VAL A 53 -44.43 3.11 19.77
N LEU A 54 -44.61 1.88 19.31
CA LEU A 54 -43.50 0.99 18.89
C LEU A 54 -42.76 1.59 17.70
N GLY A 55 -43.49 2.10 16.71
CA GLY A 55 -42.92 2.80 15.55
C GLY A 55 -42.14 4.04 15.96
N TRP A 56 -42.69 4.85 16.88
CA TRP A 56 -42.04 6.05 17.41
C TRP A 56 -40.76 5.72 18.20
N THR A 57 -40.80 4.73 19.09
CA THR A 57 -39.61 4.32 19.88
C THR A 57 -38.51 3.76 18.99
N THR A 58 -38.87 2.98 17.97
CA THR A 58 -37.94 2.46 16.98
C THR A 58 -37.33 3.59 16.14
N TYR A 59 -38.16 4.50 15.68
CA TYR A 59 -37.72 5.70 14.96
C TYR A 59 -36.80 6.57 15.81
N ALA A 60 -37.15 6.85 17.06
CA ALA A 60 -36.34 7.65 17.98
C ALA A 60 -34.94 7.01 18.23
N LYS A 61 -34.87 5.68 18.39
CA LYS A 61 -33.59 4.95 18.48
C LYS A 61 -32.79 5.07 17.20
N LEU A 62 -33.39 4.85 16.04
CA LEU A 62 -32.71 4.95 14.75
C LEU A 62 -32.15 6.35 14.49
N VAL A 63 -32.90 7.40 14.88
CA VAL A 63 -32.46 8.79 14.72
C VAL A 63 -31.34 9.18 15.70
N ALA A 64 -31.38 8.65 16.94
CA ALA A 64 -30.34 8.90 17.95
C ALA A 64 -28.98 8.31 17.54
N ASP A 65 -28.97 7.19 16.80
CA ASP A 65 -27.78 6.52 16.31
C ASP A 65 -27.26 7.05 14.95
N LEU A 66 -27.84 8.13 14.41
CA LEU A 66 -27.39 8.68 13.13
C LEU A 66 -26.13 9.51 13.29
N PRO A 67 -25.11 9.30 12.43
CA PRO A 67 -23.92 10.14 12.40
C PRO A 67 -24.26 11.59 12.01
N SER A 68 -23.43 12.55 12.45
CA SER A 68 -23.60 13.96 12.11
C SER A 68 -23.35 14.17 10.61
N VAL A 69 -24.25 14.93 9.99
CA VAL A 69 -24.14 15.34 8.58
C VAL A 69 -23.20 16.56 8.43
N ASP A 70 -22.93 17.28 9.52
CA ASP A 70 -22.08 18.49 9.49
C ASP A 70 -20.65 18.21 9.07
N SER A 71 -20.16 16.99 9.32
CA SER A 71 -18.85 16.54 8.84
C SER A 71 -18.72 16.60 7.31
N LEU A 72 -19.83 16.48 6.57
CA LEU A 72 -19.82 16.56 5.10
C LEU A 72 -19.74 18.00 4.56
N ARG A 73 -20.04 19.03 5.37
CA ARG A 73 -19.85 20.44 4.96
C ARG A 73 -18.38 20.76 4.71
N ALA A 74 -17.53 20.25 5.61
CA ALA A 74 -16.09 20.40 5.55
C ALA A 74 -15.40 19.18 4.89
N TYR A 75 -16.20 18.26 4.34
CA TYR A 75 -15.66 17.05 3.73
C TYR A 75 -14.68 17.39 2.61
N GLN A 76 -13.45 17.03 2.84
CA GLN A 76 -12.39 17.05 1.86
C GLN A 76 -12.06 15.61 1.51
N PRO A 77 -12.21 15.20 0.24
CA PRO A 77 -11.88 13.84 -0.14
C PRO A 77 -10.44 13.53 0.22
N PRO A 78 -10.15 12.28 0.62
CA PRO A 78 -8.78 11.82 0.77
C PRO A 78 -8.02 12.05 -0.52
N THR A 79 -6.87 12.67 -0.45
CA THR A 79 -5.99 12.93 -1.59
C THR A 79 -4.75 12.03 -1.44
N VAL A 80 -4.34 11.41 -2.52
CA VAL A 80 -3.15 10.54 -2.55
C VAL A 80 -1.91 11.35 -2.18
N SER A 81 -1.12 10.88 -1.24
CA SER A 81 0.20 11.45 -0.96
C SER A 81 1.20 10.94 -2.00
N ARG A 82 2.11 11.83 -2.41
CA ARG A 82 3.08 11.59 -3.48
C ARG A 82 4.48 11.80 -2.98
N ILE A 83 5.38 10.97 -3.46
CA ILE A 83 6.81 11.07 -3.18
C ILE A 83 7.52 11.39 -4.49
N TYR A 84 8.35 12.41 -4.48
CA TYR A 84 9.12 12.90 -5.61
C TYR A 84 10.63 12.73 -5.35
N ALA A 85 11.39 12.47 -6.40
CA ALA A 85 12.84 12.51 -6.38
C ALA A 85 13.34 13.97 -6.34
N SER A 86 14.64 14.18 -6.21
CA SER A 86 15.25 15.51 -6.13
C SER A 86 15.11 16.37 -7.41
N ASP A 87 14.69 15.74 -8.51
CA ASP A 87 14.40 16.38 -9.80
C ASP A 87 12.90 16.47 -10.09
N ASP A 88 12.07 16.41 -9.06
CA ASP A 88 10.59 16.50 -9.09
C ASP A 88 9.90 15.38 -9.89
N ARG A 89 10.60 14.32 -10.30
CA ARG A 89 9.96 13.15 -10.89
C ARG A 89 9.25 12.32 -9.84
N LEU A 90 8.03 11.88 -10.16
CA LEU A 90 7.23 11.06 -9.27
C LEU A 90 7.89 9.69 -9.04
N MET A 91 8.22 9.39 -7.78
CA MET A 91 8.75 8.10 -7.33
C MET A 91 7.65 7.13 -6.95
N ALA A 92 6.71 7.56 -6.12
CA ALA A 92 5.65 6.70 -5.60
C ALA A 92 4.38 7.48 -5.27
N GLU A 93 3.25 6.78 -5.36
CA GLU A 93 1.98 7.21 -4.79
C GLU A 93 1.65 6.31 -3.60
N LEU A 94 1.41 6.89 -2.42
CA LEU A 94 1.27 6.16 -1.15
C LEU A 94 -0.14 5.61 -0.89
N ALA A 95 -1.02 5.54 -1.88
CA ALA A 95 -2.37 5.07 -1.68
C ALA A 95 -2.62 3.70 -2.29
N ASN A 96 -3.38 2.89 -1.56
CA ASN A 96 -4.01 1.67 -2.10
C ASN A 96 -5.21 2.00 -3.00
N GLU A 97 -5.70 3.26 -2.93
CA GLU A 97 -6.89 3.76 -3.62
C GLU A 97 -6.52 5.00 -4.44
N ARG A 98 -6.88 5.01 -5.71
CA ARG A 98 -6.67 6.17 -6.58
C ARG A 98 -7.83 7.12 -6.43
N ARG A 99 -7.56 8.35 -5.97
CA ARG A 99 -8.54 9.43 -5.86
C ARG A 99 -7.94 10.72 -6.44
N ILE A 100 -8.65 11.32 -7.38
CA ILE A 100 -8.32 12.63 -7.95
C ILE A 100 -9.55 13.50 -7.71
N PHE A 101 -9.42 14.49 -6.82
CA PHE A 101 -10.52 15.41 -6.55
C PHE A 101 -10.69 16.41 -7.68
N VAL A 102 -11.94 16.59 -8.12
CA VAL A 102 -12.31 17.59 -9.13
C VAL A 102 -13.53 18.34 -8.58
N PRO A 103 -13.47 19.69 -8.46
CA PRO A 103 -14.61 20.49 -8.06
C PRO A 103 -15.76 20.34 -9.07
N ILE A 104 -17.01 20.45 -8.61
CA ILE A 104 -18.20 20.18 -9.44
C ILE A 104 -18.26 21.02 -10.72
N ASN A 105 -17.78 22.25 -10.67
CA ASN A 105 -17.72 23.16 -11.81
C ASN A 105 -16.68 22.78 -12.87
N ALA A 106 -15.70 21.97 -12.51
CA ALA A 106 -14.68 21.43 -13.41
C ALA A 106 -15.02 20.03 -13.93
N ILE A 107 -16.08 19.40 -13.45
CA ILE A 107 -16.59 18.13 -14.01
C ILE A 107 -17.48 18.45 -15.23
N PRO A 108 -17.15 17.92 -16.42
CA PRO A 108 -17.95 18.17 -17.63
C PRO A 108 -19.41 17.73 -17.49
N GLU A 109 -20.33 18.49 -18.10
CA GLU A 109 -21.79 18.20 -18.05
C GLU A 109 -22.10 16.80 -18.56
N ARG A 110 -21.41 16.32 -19.62
CA ARG A 110 -21.61 14.97 -20.15
C ARG A 110 -21.39 13.89 -19.11
N VAL A 111 -20.38 14.05 -18.24
CA VAL A 111 -20.09 13.10 -17.16
C VAL A 111 -21.17 13.19 -16.08
N LYS A 112 -21.52 14.39 -15.60
CA LYS A 112 -22.60 14.58 -14.60
C LYS A 112 -23.90 13.97 -15.07
N ASN A 113 -24.29 14.29 -16.29
CA ASN A 113 -25.54 13.84 -16.89
C ASN A 113 -25.60 12.32 -17.12
N ALA A 114 -24.49 11.68 -17.48
CA ALA A 114 -24.44 10.21 -17.62
C ALA A 114 -24.71 9.49 -16.29
N PHE A 115 -24.13 9.99 -15.18
CA PHE A 115 -24.38 9.43 -13.84
C PHE A 115 -25.80 9.72 -13.36
N ILE A 116 -26.31 10.95 -13.55
CA ILE A 116 -27.67 11.32 -13.16
C ILE A 116 -28.70 10.50 -13.93
N ALA A 117 -28.56 10.38 -15.26
CA ALA A 117 -29.46 9.58 -16.08
C ALA A 117 -29.47 8.09 -15.68
N THR A 118 -28.34 7.57 -15.21
CA THR A 118 -28.18 6.15 -14.87
C THR A 118 -28.64 5.82 -13.46
N GLU A 119 -28.30 6.65 -12.49
CA GLU A 119 -28.43 6.35 -11.07
C GLU A 119 -29.64 7.06 -10.43
N ASP A 120 -29.98 8.27 -10.89
CA ASP A 120 -31.00 9.09 -10.24
C ASP A 120 -31.55 10.18 -11.16
N HIS A 121 -32.38 9.76 -12.13
CA HIS A 121 -32.93 10.65 -13.16
C HIS A 121 -33.59 11.93 -12.61
N ASN A 122 -34.22 11.84 -11.43
CA ASN A 122 -34.93 12.96 -10.77
C ASN A 122 -34.05 13.67 -9.71
N PHE A 123 -32.74 13.54 -9.77
CA PHE A 123 -31.81 14.00 -8.72
C PHE A 123 -32.08 15.44 -8.26
N TYR A 124 -32.26 16.37 -9.19
CA TYR A 124 -32.46 17.79 -8.88
C TYR A 124 -33.86 18.12 -8.36
N THR A 125 -34.82 17.19 -8.40
CA THR A 125 -36.25 17.48 -8.11
C THR A 125 -36.77 16.90 -6.80
N HIS A 126 -36.14 15.84 -6.27
CA HIS A 126 -36.54 15.22 -5.01
C HIS A 126 -35.69 15.70 -3.81
N GLY A 127 -36.18 15.51 -2.58
CA GLY A 127 -35.53 15.90 -1.31
C GLY A 127 -34.77 14.74 -0.65
N GLY A 128 -33.85 14.06 -1.37
CA GLY A 128 -32.99 12.99 -0.83
C GLY A 128 -33.53 11.58 -1.07
N VAL A 129 -34.84 11.41 -1.16
CA VAL A 129 -35.53 10.14 -1.45
C VAL A 129 -36.54 10.37 -2.56
N ASP A 130 -36.50 9.59 -3.63
CA ASP A 130 -37.51 9.59 -4.68
C ASP A 130 -38.62 8.59 -4.37
N PHE A 131 -39.68 9.10 -3.67
CA PHE A 131 -40.86 8.28 -3.32
C PHE A 131 -41.64 7.80 -4.55
N MET A 132 -41.60 8.54 -5.67
CA MET A 132 -42.25 8.15 -6.92
C MET A 132 -41.53 6.98 -7.58
N ALA A 133 -40.18 6.97 -7.57
CA ALA A 133 -39.37 5.85 -8.05
C ALA A 133 -39.57 4.60 -7.18
N ILE A 134 -39.63 4.76 -5.85
CA ILE A 134 -39.93 3.65 -4.93
C ILE A 134 -41.32 3.06 -5.21
N GLY A 135 -42.32 3.90 -5.39
CA GLY A 135 -43.68 3.45 -5.73
C GLY A 135 -43.74 2.69 -7.05
N ARG A 136 -43.06 3.20 -8.10
CA ARG A 136 -42.94 2.52 -9.40
C ARG A 136 -42.21 1.19 -9.30
N ALA A 137 -41.09 1.13 -8.58
CA ALA A 137 -40.34 -0.11 -8.36
C ALA A 137 -41.16 -1.14 -7.61
N GLY A 138 -41.88 -0.74 -6.54
CA GLY A 138 -42.74 -1.62 -5.78
C GLY A 138 -43.89 -2.21 -6.60
N LEU A 139 -44.54 -1.41 -7.45
CA LEU A 139 -45.56 -1.90 -8.39
C LEU A 139 -44.96 -2.87 -9.39
N THR A 140 -43.81 -2.56 -9.96
CA THR A 140 -43.13 -3.42 -10.95
C THR A 140 -42.72 -4.76 -10.33
N ASP A 141 -42.24 -4.77 -9.09
CA ASP A 141 -41.83 -6.00 -8.38
C ASP A 141 -43.04 -6.88 -8.02
N ILE A 142 -44.22 -6.29 -7.70
CA ILE A 142 -45.47 -7.03 -7.45
C ILE A 142 -45.98 -7.73 -8.72
N PHE A 143 -45.81 -7.09 -9.89
CA PHE A 143 -46.26 -7.63 -11.17
C PHE A 143 -45.19 -8.46 -11.91
N ALA A 144 -43.91 -8.38 -11.50
CA ALA A 144 -42.83 -9.19 -12.07
C ALA A 144 -42.89 -10.63 -11.53
N ARG A 145 -43.09 -11.60 -12.42
CA ARG A 145 -42.99 -13.04 -12.06
C ARG A 145 -41.62 -13.31 -11.45
N HIS A 146 -41.63 -14.09 -10.33
CA HIS A 146 -40.48 -14.50 -9.52
C HIS A 146 -39.19 -14.74 -10.33
N GLY A 147 -38.11 -14.02 -9.97
CA GLY A 147 -36.74 -14.28 -10.47
C GLY A 147 -35.94 -13.09 -10.98
N ARG A 148 -36.50 -11.89 -11.07
CA ARG A 148 -35.73 -10.67 -11.38
C ARG A 148 -35.36 -9.93 -10.12
N ARG A 149 -34.10 -9.48 -10.02
CA ARG A 149 -33.66 -8.60 -8.92
C ARG A 149 -34.44 -7.29 -9.00
N PRO A 150 -34.86 -6.72 -7.83
CA PRO A 150 -35.56 -5.44 -7.78
C PRO A 150 -34.84 -4.36 -8.56
N LEU A 151 -35.60 -3.52 -9.26
CA LEU A 151 -35.06 -2.30 -9.90
C LEU A 151 -34.50 -1.39 -8.82
N GLY A 152 -33.26 -0.90 -9.01
CA GLY A 152 -32.61 0.02 -8.05
C GLY A 152 -33.39 1.31 -7.92
N ALA A 153 -33.95 1.55 -6.75
CA ALA A 153 -34.69 2.78 -6.40
C ALA A 153 -33.93 3.63 -5.37
N SER A 154 -32.61 3.51 -5.31
CA SER A 154 -31.76 4.30 -4.39
C SER A 154 -31.28 5.56 -5.10
N THR A 155 -31.44 6.72 -4.48
CA THR A 155 -30.96 8.00 -5.00
C THR A 155 -29.45 8.17 -4.83
N ILE A 156 -28.85 9.10 -5.59
CA ILE A 156 -27.44 9.51 -5.42
C ILE A 156 -27.20 9.94 -3.96
N THR A 157 -28.11 10.72 -3.36
CA THR A 157 -27.99 11.16 -1.97
C THR A 157 -27.96 9.99 -0.98
N GLN A 158 -28.79 8.95 -1.21
CA GLN A 158 -28.76 7.73 -0.40
C GLN A 158 -27.44 6.95 -0.56
N GLN A 159 -26.87 6.94 -1.77
CA GLN A 159 -25.58 6.30 -2.02
C GLN A 159 -24.45 7.05 -1.31
N VAL A 160 -24.46 8.38 -1.30
CA VAL A 160 -23.51 9.20 -0.52
C VAL A 160 -23.65 8.89 0.98
N ALA A 161 -24.88 8.89 1.51
CA ALA A 161 -25.13 8.54 2.92
C ALA A 161 -24.58 7.16 3.29
N LYS A 162 -24.79 6.16 2.42
CA LYS A 162 -24.28 4.81 2.60
C LYS A 162 -22.75 4.75 2.66
N VAL A 163 -22.08 5.38 1.69
CA VAL A 163 -20.62 5.26 1.51
C VAL A 163 -19.87 6.16 2.52
N MET A 164 -20.34 7.38 2.74
CA MET A 164 -19.61 8.39 3.51
C MET A 164 -19.94 8.42 5.00
N LEU A 165 -21.17 8.06 5.37
CA LEU A 165 -21.63 8.18 6.76
C LEU A 165 -21.84 6.83 7.45
N LEU A 166 -22.34 5.81 6.74
CA LEU A 166 -22.63 4.52 7.35
C LEU A 166 -21.49 3.52 7.19
N ASN A 167 -20.63 3.71 6.19
CA ASN A 167 -19.48 2.84 5.88
C ASN A 167 -19.77 1.34 6.05
N SER A 168 -20.97 0.90 5.65
CA SER A 168 -21.46 -0.46 5.85
C SER A 168 -22.04 -1.06 4.58
N ASN A 169 -21.54 -2.25 4.21
CA ASN A 169 -22.04 -3.03 3.09
C ASN A 169 -23.05 -4.12 3.49
N VAL A 170 -23.36 -4.26 4.80
CA VAL A 170 -24.31 -5.25 5.28
C VAL A 170 -25.72 -4.90 4.81
N LEU A 171 -26.38 -5.83 4.12
CA LEU A 171 -27.77 -5.68 3.68
C LEU A 171 -28.70 -5.84 4.87
N SER A 172 -29.26 -4.74 5.39
CA SER A 172 -30.29 -4.76 6.44
C SER A 172 -31.35 -3.69 6.17
N PHE A 173 -32.55 -3.96 6.66
CA PHE A 173 -33.68 -3.03 6.55
C PHE A 173 -33.41 -1.75 7.36
N ASP A 174 -32.82 -1.88 8.56
CA ASP A 174 -32.46 -0.76 9.42
C ASP A 174 -31.46 0.19 8.74
N ARG A 175 -30.45 -0.39 8.05
CA ARG A 175 -29.51 0.44 7.27
C ARG A 175 -30.25 1.22 6.18
N LYS A 176 -31.20 0.61 5.48
CA LYS A 176 -31.94 1.28 4.40
C LYS A 176 -32.80 2.42 4.91
N ILE A 177 -33.36 2.30 6.11
CA ILE A 177 -34.06 3.41 6.78
C ILE A 177 -33.07 4.50 7.18
N LYS A 178 -31.92 4.14 7.77
CA LYS A 178 -30.86 5.11 8.12
C LYS A 178 -30.35 5.85 6.89
N GLU A 179 -30.11 5.16 5.75
CA GLU A 179 -29.77 5.79 4.47
C GLU A 179 -30.79 6.84 4.04
N ALA A 180 -32.08 6.52 4.11
CA ALA A 180 -33.15 7.44 3.71
C ALA A 180 -33.23 8.66 4.65
N LEU A 181 -33.15 8.46 5.96
CA LEU A 181 -33.17 9.55 6.95
C LEU A 181 -31.96 10.47 6.80
N LEU A 182 -30.76 9.89 6.61
CA LEU A 182 -29.54 10.66 6.37
C LEU A 182 -29.61 11.43 5.05
N ALA A 183 -30.13 10.83 3.98
CA ALA A 183 -30.30 11.48 2.69
C ALA A 183 -31.22 12.72 2.81
N MET A 184 -32.34 12.61 3.49
CA MET A 184 -33.22 13.76 3.75
C MET A 184 -32.56 14.84 4.59
N LYS A 185 -31.76 14.46 5.59
CA LYS A 185 -30.98 15.41 6.40
C LYS A 185 -29.89 16.11 5.56
N MET A 186 -29.20 15.38 4.70
CA MET A 186 -28.16 15.94 3.83
C MET A 186 -28.70 17.01 2.89
N GLU A 187 -29.86 16.79 2.30
CA GLU A 187 -30.52 17.76 1.42
C GLU A 187 -30.97 19.05 2.12
N GLN A 188 -31.12 19.03 3.45
CA GLN A 188 -31.37 20.22 4.24
C GLN A 188 -30.14 21.09 4.51
N VAL A 189 -28.94 20.45 4.42
CA VAL A 189 -27.67 21.02 4.87
C VAL A 189 -26.72 21.31 3.71
N LEU A 190 -26.81 20.52 2.62
CA LEU A 190 -25.94 20.59 1.45
C LEU A 190 -26.74 20.91 0.19
N SER A 191 -26.14 21.66 -0.73
CA SER A 191 -26.71 21.86 -2.06
C SER A 191 -26.63 20.56 -2.90
N LYS A 192 -27.49 20.41 -3.90
CA LYS A 192 -27.49 19.33 -4.86
C LYS A 192 -26.10 19.16 -5.52
N ASP A 193 -25.50 20.25 -5.94
CA ASP A 193 -24.19 20.25 -6.55
C ASP A 193 -23.11 19.76 -5.59
N LYS A 194 -23.19 20.12 -4.30
CA LYS A 194 -22.24 19.60 -3.30
C LYS A 194 -22.41 18.09 -3.05
N ILE A 195 -23.66 17.61 -3.03
CA ILE A 195 -23.94 16.17 -2.92
C ILE A 195 -23.41 15.43 -4.14
N LEU A 196 -23.64 15.96 -5.35
CA LEU A 196 -23.14 15.37 -6.59
C LEU A 196 -21.60 15.40 -6.64
N GLU A 197 -20.97 16.48 -6.17
CA GLU A 197 -19.51 16.58 -6.06
C GLU A 197 -18.95 15.47 -5.17
N ILE A 198 -19.54 15.29 -3.97
CA ILE A 198 -19.12 14.23 -3.05
C ILE A 198 -19.30 12.86 -3.68
N TYR A 199 -20.42 12.63 -4.37
CA TYR A 199 -20.69 11.37 -5.05
C TYR A 199 -19.68 11.08 -6.14
N LEU A 200 -19.49 12.00 -7.10
CA LEU A 200 -18.63 11.81 -8.26
C LEU A 200 -17.13 11.70 -7.89
N ASN A 201 -16.73 12.26 -6.74
CA ASN A 201 -15.37 12.11 -6.23
C ASN A 201 -15.17 10.91 -5.31
N GLY A 202 -16.26 10.32 -4.78
CA GLY A 202 -16.19 9.28 -3.75
C GLY A 202 -16.58 7.89 -4.20
N ILE A 203 -17.36 7.75 -5.28
CA ILE A 203 -17.89 6.46 -5.73
C ILE A 203 -16.78 5.54 -6.25
N TYR A 204 -16.80 4.27 -5.82
CA TYR A 204 -15.89 3.25 -6.32
C TYR A 204 -16.30 2.77 -7.71
N LEU A 205 -15.39 2.87 -8.67
CA LEU A 205 -15.62 2.56 -10.08
C LEU A 205 -14.80 1.36 -10.58
N GLY A 206 -14.21 0.59 -9.66
CA GLY A 206 -13.38 -0.57 -10.04
C GLY A 206 -11.93 -0.21 -10.31
N ASN A 207 -11.08 -1.23 -10.51
CA ASN A 207 -9.65 -1.08 -10.82
C ASN A 207 -8.88 -0.16 -9.83
N GLY A 208 -9.30 -0.14 -8.54
CA GLY A 208 -8.75 0.73 -7.52
C GLY A 208 -9.11 2.21 -7.67
N ALA A 209 -9.98 2.58 -8.61
CA ALA A 209 -10.35 3.96 -8.87
C ALA A 209 -11.58 4.40 -8.07
N TYR A 210 -11.43 5.45 -7.28
CA TYR A 210 -12.48 6.14 -6.57
C TYR A 210 -12.69 7.54 -7.17
N GLY A 211 -13.91 7.81 -7.60
CA GLY A 211 -14.30 9.02 -8.30
C GLY A 211 -14.02 8.98 -9.80
N VAL A 212 -14.75 9.85 -10.50
CA VAL A 212 -14.79 9.87 -11.98
C VAL A 212 -13.46 10.22 -12.63
N ALA A 213 -12.67 11.11 -12.03
CA ALA A 213 -11.39 11.52 -12.59
C ALA A 213 -10.33 10.41 -12.51
N ALA A 214 -10.27 9.71 -11.37
CA ALA A 214 -9.40 8.56 -11.22
C ALA A 214 -9.80 7.40 -12.14
N ALA A 215 -11.11 7.21 -12.35
CA ALA A 215 -11.62 6.20 -13.28
C ALA A 215 -11.32 6.56 -14.74
N ALA A 216 -11.49 7.82 -15.16
CA ALA A 216 -11.13 8.28 -16.50
C ALA A 216 -9.66 8.03 -16.83
N GLN A 217 -8.78 8.33 -15.89
CA GLN A 217 -7.35 8.03 -16.00
C GLN A 217 -7.08 6.52 -16.03
N SER A 218 -7.80 5.74 -15.20
CA SER A 218 -7.57 4.30 -15.06
C SER A 218 -8.03 3.48 -16.26
N TYR A 219 -9.15 3.88 -16.89
CA TYR A 219 -9.75 3.13 -17.98
C TYR A 219 -9.44 3.66 -19.38
N PHE A 220 -9.23 4.98 -19.52
CA PHE A 220 -9.07 5.63 -20.81
C PHE A 220 -7.77 6.43 -20.94
N ASN A 221 -7.01 6.58 -19.85
CA ASN A 221 -5.81 7.44 -19.81
C ASN A 221 -6.08 8.88 -20.27
N LYS A 222 -7.28 9.40 -19.99
CA LYS A 222 -7.74 10.73 -20.38
C LYS A 222 -8.13 11.56 -19.15
N PRO A 223 -7.95 12.88 -19.17
CA PRO A 223 -8.64 13.78 -18.24
C PRO A 223 -10.14 13.84 -18.59
N LEU A 224 -10.97 14.32 -17.65
CA LEU A 224 -12.44 14.31 -17.76
C LEU A 224 -12.98 15.10 -18.95
N ASP A 225 -12.33 16.19 -19.32
CA ASP A 225 -12.73 17.08 -20.43
C ASP A 225 -12.53 16.45 -21.81
N GLN A 226 -11.65 15.45 -21.91
CA GLN A 226 -11.37 14.72 -23.16
C GLN A 226 -12.19 13.44 -23.33
N LEU A 227 -13.03 13.08 -22.34
CA LEU A 227 -13.93 11.94 -22.50
C LEU A 227 -15.03 12.25 -23.53
N ASP A 228 -15.37 11.31 -24.38
CA ASP A 228 -16.56 11.32 -25.21
C ASP A 228 -17.81 10.82 -24.44
N ASP A 229 -18.97 10.83 -25.08
CA ASP A 229 -20.22 10.41 -24.46
C ASP A 229 -20.26 8.88 -24.21
N ALA A 230 -19.62 8.07 -25.05
CA ALA A 230 -19.52 6.62 -24.84
C ALA A 230 -18.60 6.27 -23.65
N GLU A 231 -17.49 7.00 -23.49
CA GLU A 231 -16.58 6.83 -22.36
C GLU A 231 -17.23 7.31 -21.05
N ALA A 232 -17.92 8.46 -21.06
CA ALA A 232 -18.70 8.94 -19.91
C ALA A 232 -19.81 7.96 -19.51
N ALA A 233 -20.53 7.40 -20.48
CA ALA A 233 -21.54 6.36 -20.27
C ALA A 233 -20.92 5.06 -19.71
N SER A 234 -19.70 4.72 -20.16
CA SER A 234 -18.96 3.57 -19.63
C SER A 234 -18.60 3.74 -18.16
N LEU A 235 -18.15 4.93 -17.73
CA LEU A 235 -17.91 5.22 -16.32
C LEU A 235 -19.19 5.14 -15.50
N ALA A 236 -20.31 5.70 -16.00
CA ALA A 236 -21.62 5.66 -15.33
C ALA A 236 -22.23 4.25 -15.28
N ALA A 237 -21.73 3.31 -16.09
CA ALA A 237 -22.13 1.90 -16.04
C ALA A 237 -21.56 1.14 -14.83
N LEU A 238 -20.43 1.58 -14.26
CA LEU A 238 -19.64 0.86 -13.27
C LEU A 238 -20.26 0.78 -11.86
N PRO A 239 -20.92 1.83 -11.29
CA PRO A 239 -21.38 1.82 -9.88
C PRO A 239 -22.24 0.61 -9.54
N LYS A 240 -23.04 0.12 -10.47
CA LYS A 240 -23.91 -1.05 -10.27
C LYS A 240 -23.16 -2.32 -9.94
N SER A 241 -22.03 -2.57 -10.57
CA SER A 241 -21.15 -3.73 -10.32
C SER A 241 -19.77 -3.50 -10.95
N PRO A 242 -18.85 -2.82 -10.23
CA PRO A 242 -17.56 -2.40 -10.80
C PRO A 242 -16.70 -3.55 -11.32
N THR A 243 -16.80 -4.74 -10.71
CA THR A 243 -16.04 -5.92 -11.16
C THR A 243 -16.65 -6.53 -12.44
N ASN A 244 -17.99 -6.71 -12.46
CA ASN A 244 -18.66 -7.39 -13.57
C ASN A 244 -18.74 -6.55 -14.84
N TYR A 245 -18.65 -5.22 -14.71
CA TYR A 245 -18.65 -4.28 -15.84
C TYR A 245 -17.29 -3.67 -16.12
N ASN A 246 -16.23 -4.25 -15.55
CA ASN A 246 -14.86 -3.84 -15.82
C ASN A 246 -14.49 -4.18 -17.27
N PRO A 247 -14.17 -3.19 -18.13
CA PRO A 247 -13.91 -3.44 -19.55
C PRO A 247 -12.62 -4.23 -19.82
N PHE A 248 -11.65 -4.25 -18.87
CA PHE A 248 -10.47 -5.09 -18.99
C PHE A 248 -10.77 -6.57 -18.73
N LEU A 249 -11.72 -6.85 -17.81
CA LEU A 249 -12.05 -8.22 -17.39
C LEU A 249 -13.23 -8.81 -18.18
N HIS A 250 -14.24 -7.98 -18.48
CA HIS A 250 -15.51 -8.40 -19.06
C HIS A 250 -15.96 -7.44 -20.17
N PRO A 251 -15.22 -7.31 -21.29
CA PRO A 251 -15.46 -6.29 -22.33
C PRO A 251 -16.87 -6.34 -22.93
N GLN A 252 -17.42 -7.52 -23.15
CA GLN A 252 -18.77 -7.68 -23.72
C GLN A 252 -19.86 -7.21 -22.75
N ALA A 253 -19.76 -7.53 -21.46
CA ALA A 253 -20.70 -7.10 -20.43
C ALA A 253 -20.60 -5.58 -20.19
N ALA A 254 -19.39 -5.03 -20.22
CA ALA A 254 -19.12 -3.60 -20.13
C ALA A 254 -19.77 -2.84 -21.31
N MET A 255 -19.56 -3.30 -22.53
CA MET A 255 -20.16 -2.71 -23.73
C MET A 255 -21.69 -2.76 -23.71
N ALA A 256 -22.27 -3.90 -23.36
CA ALA A 256 -23.71 -4.04 -23.24
C ALA A 256 -24.31 -3.08 -22.20
N ARG A 257 -23.62 -2.91 -21.05
CA ARG A 257 -24.04 -1.99 -19.99
C ARG A 257 -23.87 -0.52 -20.39
N ARG A 258 -22.76 -0.15 -21.07
CA ARG A 258 -22.56 1.18 -21.67
C ARG A 258 -23.71 1.54 -22.62
N ASN A 259 -24.06 0.64 -23.53
CA ASN A 259 -25.12 0.87 -24.49
C ASN A 259 -26.48 1.12 -23.82
N LEU A 260 -26.76 0.42 -22.71
CA LEU A 260 -27.94 0.68 -21.90
C LEU A 260 -27.89 2.09 -21.25
N VAL A 261 -26.72 2.54 -20.79
CA VAL A 261 -26.56 3.90 -20.24
C VAL A 261 -26.82 4.95 -21.31
N LEU A 262 -26.31 4.77 -22.52
CA LEU A 262 -26.60 5.66 -23.65
C LEU A 262 -28.11 5.75 -23.95
N ASP A 263 -28.86 4.63 -23.86
CA ASP A 263 -30.31 4.67 -23.97
C ASP A 263 -30.97 5.47 -22.83
N LEU A 264 -30.50 5.31 -21.59
CA LEU A 264 -31.00 6.10 -20.45
C LEU A 264 -30.69 7.59 -20.60
N MET A 265 -29.55 7.95 -21.21
CA MET A 265 -29.21 9.35 -21.52
C MET A 265 -30.16 9.93 -22.59
N VAL A 266 -30.63 9.12 -23.54
CA VAL A 266 -31.68 9.55 -24.48
C VAL A 266 -33.02 9.74 -23.75
N GLU A 267 -33.42 8.81 -22.89
CA GLU A 267 -34.64 8.92 -22.07
C GLU A 267 -34.63 10.15 -21.18
N ALA A 268 -33.43 10.54 -20.69
CA ALA A 268 -33.21 11.73 -19.90
C ALA A 268 -33.15 13.04 -20.74
N GLY A 269 -33.19 12.94 -22.05
CA GLY A 269 -33.10 14.10 -22.96
C GLY A 269 -31.70 14.71 -23.05
N VAL A 270 -30.67 13.99 -22.58
CA VAL A 270 -29.26 14.40 -22.64
C VAL A 270 -28.69 14.21 -24.04
N LEU A 271 -29.04 13.11 -24.69
CA LEU A 271 -28.62 12.78 -26.04
C LEU A 271 -29.83 12.62 -26.96
N THR A 272 -29.62 12.89 -28.22
CA THR A 272 -30.57 12.45 -29.29
C THR A 272 -30.38 10.98 -29.56
N ARG A 273 -31.44 10.31 -30.09
CA ARG A 273 -31.34 8.89 -30.51
C ARG A 273 -30.21 8.68 -31.52
N GLN A 274 -30.06 9.61 -32.46
CA GLN A 274 -29.01 9.51 -33.50
C GLN A 274 -27.59 9.56 -32.89
N GLN A 275 -27.34 10.46 -31.91
CA GLN A 275 -26.07 10.51 -31.22
C GLN A 275 -25.78 9.23 -30.44
N ALA A 276 -26.77 8.74 -29.67
CA ALA A 276 -26.61 7.50 -28.93
C ALA A 276 -26.32 6.29 -29.82
N ASP A 277 -26.97 6.21 -31.00
CA ASP A 277 -26.75 5.11 -31.93
C ASP A 277 -25.37 5.18 -32.63
N GLN A 278 -24.80 6.40 -32.80
CA GLN A 278 -23.40 6.59 -33.23
C GLN A 278 -22.42 6.14 -32.15
N GLU A 279 -22.60 6.61 -30.92
CA GLU A 279 -21.74 6.26 -29.77
C GLU A 279 -21.75 4.75 -29.49
N LYS A 280 -22.86 4.05 -29.73
CA LYS A 280 -22.92 2.58 -29.56
C LYS A 280 -22.08 1.82 -30.59
N GLN A 281 -21.76 2.41 -31.74
CA GLN A 281 -20.91 1.80 -32.76
C GLN A 281 -19.43 1.95 -32.41
N GLU A 282 -19.07 2.92 -31.57
CA GLU A 282 -17.69 3.11 -31.09
C GLU A 282 -17.22 1.91 -30.29
N PRO A 283 -16.04 1.35 -30.59
CA PRO A 283 -15.48 0.25 -29.83
C PRO A 283 -15.07 0.75 -28.42
N LEU A 284 -15.44 -0.01 -27.40
CA LEU A 284 -14.95 0.25 -26.05
C LEU A 284 -13.51 -0.28 -25.92
N VAL A 285 -12.52 0.60 -26.12
CA VAL A 285 -11.11 0.27 -26.05
C VAL A 285 -10.51 0.87 -24.78
N PRO A 286 -10.46 0.11 -23.68
CA PRO A 286 -9.81 0.60 -22.48
C PRO A 286 -8.29 0.72 -22.72
N GLN A 287 -7.74 1.87 -22.40
CA GLN A 287 -6.31 2.12 -22.47
C GLN A 287 -5.73 1.97 -21.07
N GLN A 288 -5.01 0.89 -20.84
CA GLN A 288 -4.25 0.79 -19.61
C GLN A 288 -3.19 1.89 -19.63
N LYS A 289 -3.27 2.84 -18.67
CA LYS A 289 -2.16 3.77 -18.46
C LYS A 289 -0.89 2.92 -18.39
N GLN A 290 0.05 3.13 -19.32
CA GLN A 290 1.42 2.80 -19.00
C GLN A 290 1.66 3.51 -17.66
N ARG A 291 1.74 2.77 -16.59
CA ARG A 291 2.26 3.32 -15.35
C ARG A 291 3.57 3.97 -15.77
N PHE A 292 3.68 5.29 -15.61
CA PHE A 292 4.97 5.80 -15.23
C PHE A 292 5.24 5.00 -13.95
N GLY A 293 5.98 3.91 -14.14
CA GLY A 293 6.34 3.06 -13.03
C GLY A 293 7.05 3.93 -12.00
N PRO A 294 7.11 3.52 -10.76
CA PRO A 294 8.04 4.15 -9.83
C PRO A 294 9.37 4.31 -10.56
N LEU A 295 10.09 5.39 -10.29
CA LEU A 295 11.41 5.57 -10.87
C LEU A 295 12.18 4.27 -10.73
N PRO A 296 12.88 3.79 -11.76
CA PRO A 296 13.62 2.55 -11.69
C PRO A 296 14.49 2.50 -10.44
N ASP A 297 14.51 1.36 -9.78
CA ASP A 297 15.36 1.05 -8.65
C ASP A 297 15.15 1.91 -7.39
N SER A 298 14.05 2.68 -7.32
CA SER A 298 13.74 3.57 -6.19
C SER A 298 12.87 2.93 -5.08
N GLU A 299 12.52 1.66 -5.22
CA GLU A 299 11.53 1.01 -4.37
C GLU A 299 11.94 0.98 -2.88
N TRP A 300 13.19 0.64 -2.54
CA TRP A 300 13.68 0.67 -1.15
C TRP A 300 13.70 2.07 -0.57
N PHE A 301 14.08 3.05 -1.38
CA PHE A 301 14.10 4.46 -0.96
C PHE A 301 12.67 4.95 -0.68
N GLY A 302 11.75 4.73 -1.62
CA GLY A 302 10.35 5.10 -1.48
C GLY A 302 9.67 4.41 -0.29
N GLU A 303 9.96 3.12 -0.06
CA GLU A 303 9.41 2.38 1.08
C GLU A 303 9.98 2.89 2.42
N GLU A 304 11.25 3.26 2.49
CA GLU A 304 11.83 3.86 3.69
C GLU A 304 11.18 5.20 4.01
N VAL A 305 10.99 6.07 3.00
CA VAL A 305 10.26 7.33 3.15
C VAL A 305 8.82 7.07 3.61
N ARG A 306 8.12 6.11 3.00
CA ARG A 306 6.76 5.71 3.43
C ARG A 306 6.72 5.32 4.90
N ARG A 307 7.69 4.51 5.38
CA ARG A 307 7.76 4.10 6.80
C ARG A 307 7.97 5.29 7.72
N GLN A 308 8.82 6.23 7.36
CA GLN A 308 9.05 7.46 8.13
C GLN A 308 7.79 8.33 8.19
N LEU A 309 7.09 8.50 7.05
CA LEU A 309 5.83 9.24 7.01
C LEU A 309 4.74 8.61 7.89
N ILE A 310 4.63 7.27 7.86
CA ILE A 310 3.67 6.55 8.71
C ILE A 310 4.02 6.72 10.19
N ALA A 311 5.30 6.64 10.54
CA ALA A 311 5.74 6.84 11.92
C ALA A 311 5.47 8.27 12.41
N GLN A 312 5.60 9.28 11.54
CA GLN A 312 5.43 10.68 11.89
C GLN A 312 3.98 11.15 11.84
N TYR A 313 3.20 10.75 10.84
CA TYR A 313 1.86 11.27 10.57
C TYR A 313 0.74 10.24 10.78
N GLY A 314 1.08 8.98 11.02
CA GLY A 314 0.13 7.87 11.06
C GLY A 314 -0.26 7.36 9.66
N GLN A 315 -0.77 6.13 9.60
CA GLN A 315 -1.08 5.41 8.37
C GLN A 315 -2.06 6.16 7.45
N GLU A 316 -3.13 6.70 8.02
CA GLU A 316 -4.18 7.37 7.26
C GLU A 316 -3.70 8.67 6.63
N ARG A 317 -3.05 9.55 7.41
CA ARG A 317 -2.55 10.83 6.91
C ARG A 317 -1.39 10.65 5.93
N ALA A 318 -0.50 9.69 6.16
CA ALA A 318 0.58 9.37 5.24
C ALA A 318 0.06 8.90 3.88
N ALA A 319 -1.02 8.09 3.86
CA ALA A 319 -1.56 7.54 2.61
C ALA A 319 -2.56 8.48 1.91
N GLN A 320 -3.42 9.17 2.67
CA GLN A 320 -4.60 9.86 2.17
C GLN A 320 -4.64 11.36 2.52
N GLY A 321 -3.58 11.87 3.15
CA GLY A 321 -3.49 13.27 3.57
C GLY A 321 -3.15 14.25 2.45
N GLY A 322 -2.84 13.78 1.24
CA GLY A 322 -2.40 14.63 0.13
C GLY A 322 -1.06 15.28 0.39
N LEU A 323 -0.15 14.57 1.04
CA LEU A 323 1.20 15.06 1.27
C LEU A 323 2.01 15.04 -0.04
N GLU A 324 2.72 16.11 -0.31
CA GLU A 324 3.75 16.20 -1.35
C GLU A 324 5.10 16.14 -0.65
N VAL A 325 5.86 15.07 -0.93
CA VAL A 325 7.10 14.74 -0.23
C VAL A 325 8.25 14.80 -1.23
N HIS A 326 9.09 15.80 -1.13
CA HIS A 326 10.28 15.94 -1.95
C HIS A 326 11.44 15.27 -1.24
N THR A 327 12.11 14.35 -1.94
CA THR A 327 13.20 13.55 -1.39
C THR A 327 14.56 13.97 -1.94
N SER A 328 15.60 13.52 -1.29
CA SER A 328 16.98 13.75 -1.68
C SER A 328 17.49 12.77 -2.75
N LEU A 329 16.67 11.85 -3.25
CA LEU A 329 17.08 10.83 -4.22
C LEU A 329 17.63 11.43 -5.51
N ASP A 330 18.86 11.13 -5.86
CA ASP A 330 19.45 11.32 -7.19
C ASP A 330 19.26 10.06 -8.02
N GLN A 331 18.43 10.15 -9.07
CA GLN A 331 18.09 8.99 -9.90
C GLN A 331 19.29 8.40 -10.63
N SER A 332 20.25 9.22 -11.04
CA SER A 332 21.43 8.75 -11.77
C SER A 332 22.37 7.94 -10.87
N LEU A 333 22.54 8.41 -9.64
CA LEU A 333 23.28 7.69 -8.60
C LEU A 333 22.55 6.41 -8.19
N GLN A 334 21.22 6.48 -8.03
CA GLN A 334 20.41 5.33 -7.65
C GLN A 334 20.56 4.17 -8.63
N VAL A 335 20.39 4.42 -9.93
CA VAL A 335 20.55 3.41 -10.98
C VAL A 335 21.98 2.86 -11.00
N THR A 336 22.98 3.75 -10.85
CA THR A 336 24.37 3.35 -10.82
C THR A 336 24.69 2.48 -9.62
N GLU A 337 24.22 2.84 -8.43
CA GLU A 337 24.43 2.11 -7.19
C GLU A 337 23.75 0.73 -7.23
N THR A 338 22.52 0.64 -7.77
CA THR A 338 21.83 -0.63 -7.95
C THR A 338 22.60 -1.57 -8.86
N ARG A 339 23.05 -1.08 -10.02
CA ARG A 339 23.84 -1.85 -10.97
C ARG A 339 25.14 -2.37 -10.33
N LEU A 340 25.88 -1.48 -9.64
CA LEU A 340 27.15 -1.86 -9.01
C LEU A 340 26.97 -2.86 -7.87
N LEU A 341 25.89 -2.73 -7.06
CA LEU A 341 25.56 -3.70 -6.04
C LEU A 341 25.24 -5.06 -6.67
N HIS A 342 24.40 -5.08 -7.72
CA HIS A 342 24.07 -6.31 -8.43
C HIS A 342 25.32 -6.99 -9.02
N GLU A 343 26.19 -6.23 -9.67
CA GLU A 343 27.47 -6.73 -10.19
C GLU A 343 28.35 -7.33 -9.08
N GLY A 344 28.46 -6.63 -7.94
CA GLY A 344 29.19 -7.10 -6.77
C GLY A 344 28.65 -8.40 -6.21
N LEU A 345 27.32 -8.51 -6.05
CA LEU A 345 26.66 -9.70 -5.55
C LEU A 345 26.80 -10.89 -6.53
N MET A 346 26.63 -10.65 -7.81
CA MET A 346 26.84 -11.69 -8.85
C MET A 346 28.28 -12.19 -8.86
N ASN A 347 29.25 -11.28 -8.78
CA ASN A 347 30.66 -11.67 -8.76
C ASN A 347 31.02 -12.47 -7.51
N TYR A 348 30.54 -12.03 -6.35
CA TYR A 348 30.74 -12.75 -5.10
C TYR A 348 30.13 -14.16 -5.16
N ASP A 349 28.86 -14.27 -5.57
CA ASP A 349 28.15 -15.54 -5.67
C ASP A 349 28.82 -16.49 -6.68
N ARG A 350 29.30 -15.97 -7.82
CA ARG A 350 30.00 -16.72 -8.85
C ARG A 350 31.28 -17.36 -8.31
N VAL A 351 32.03 -16.64 -7.48
CA VAL A 351 33.31 -17.09 -6.92
C VAL A 351 33.10 -18.07 -5.78
N HIS A 352 32.17 -17.84 -4.89
CA HIS A 352 32.02 -18.54 -3.61
C HIS A 352 30.99 -19.69 -3.69
N SER A 353 29.92 -19.54 -4.46
CA SER A 353 28.85 -20.57 -4.52
C SER A 353 28.92 -21.47 -5.74
N GLY A 354 29.61 -21.06 -6.82
CA GLY A 354 29.65 -21.80 -8.08
C GLY A 354 28.30 -21.78 -8.83
N TRP A 355 28.26 -22.52 -9.95
CA TRP A 355 27.03 -22.67 -10.76
C TRP A 355 26.12 -23.73 -10.13
N ARG A 356 24.86 -23.38 -9.89
CA ARG A 356 23.87 -24.23 -9.19
C ARG A 356 23.01 -25.10 -10.13
N GLY A 357 23.28 -25.03 -11.43
CA GLY A 357 22.51 -25.79 -12.42
C GLY A 357 21.37 -25.02 -13.09
N PRO A 358 20.71 -25.64 -14.07
CA PRO A 358 19.59 -25.06 -14.78
C PRO A 358 18.34 -24.95 -13.89
N LEU A 359 17.41 -24.06 -14.26
CA LEU A 359 16.10 -23.97 -13.60
C LEU A 359 15.27 -25.24 -13.76
N ARG A 360 15.35 -25.84 -14.95
CA ARG A 360 14.76 -27.15 -15.31
C ARG A 360 15.37 -27.65 -16.60
N ASN A 361 15.14 -28.90 -16.94
CA ASN A 361 15.49 -29.47 -18.24
C ASN A 361 14.18 -29.76 -19.01
N LEU A 362 14.17 -29.41 -20.30
CA LEU A 362 13.11 -29.72 -21.25
C LEU A 362 13.60 -30.85 -22.13
N PRO A 363 12.97 -32.05 -22.10
CA PRO A 363 13.42 -33.17 -22.90
C PRO A 363 13.22 -32.92 -24.39
N ASP A 364 14.01 -33.63 -25.22
CA ASP A 364 13.85 -33.72 -26.69
C ASP A 364 13.94 -32.38 -27.44
N ILE A 365 14.68 -31.41 -26.91
CA ILE A 365 14.92 -30.12 -27.57
C ILE A 365 15.81 -30.34 -28.80
N GLN A 366 15.31 -29.85 -29.95
CA GLN A 366 15.99 -29.72 -31.20
C GLN A 366 16.44 -28.30 -31.46
N ASP A 367 17.19 -28.09 -32.57
CA ASP A 367 17.57 -26.71 -32.97
C ASP A 367 16.40 -25.80 -33.29
N ASP A 368 15.25 -26.34 -33.64
CA ASP A 368 14.01 -25.62 -33.95
C ASP A 368 12.85 -26.15 -33.11
N GLY A 369 11.81 -25.30 -32.90
CA GLY A 369 10.58 -25.65 -32.16
C GLY A 369 10.67 -25.51 -30.64
N TRP A 370 11.81 -25.06 -30.10
CA TRP A 370 12.00 -24.80 -28.65
C TRP A 370 11.23 -23.58 -28.17
N GLU A 371 10.88 -22.66 -29.04
CA GLU A 371 10.23 -21.40 -28.74
C GLU A 371 8.90 -21.60 -28.01
N SER A 372 8.06 -22.48 -28.56
CA SER A 372 6.75 -22.79 -28.01
C SER A 372 6.81 -23.41 -26.61
N VAL A 373 7.87 -24.14 -26.31
CA VAL A 373 8.07 -24.78 -25.00
C VAL A 373 8.63 -23.79 -23.99
N LEU A 374 9.56 -22.94 -24.43
CA LEU A 374 10.18 -21.91 -23.57
C LEU A 374 9.16 -20.84 -23.16
N ASP A 375 8.23 -20.47 -24.03
CA ASP A 375 7.18 -19.48 -23.76
C ASP A 375 6.25 -19.87 -22.59
N HIS A 376 6.18 -21.17 -22.28
CA HIS A 376 5.42 -21.69 -21.14
C HIS A 376 6.22 -21.75 -19.82
N VAL A 377 7.48 -21.31 -19.82
CA VAL A 377 8.32 -21.31 -18.62
C VAL A 377 8.21 -19.97 -17.91
N THR A 378 7.69 -19.99 -16.68
CA THR A 378 7.62 -18.79 -15.86
C THR A 378 9.01 -18.38 -15.37
N PRO A 379 9.43 -17.12 -15.58
CA PRO A 379 10.67 -16.60 -15.00
C PRO A 379 10.65 -16.68 -13.47
N PRO A 380 11.78 -17.01 -12.83
CA PRO A 380 11.88 -16.99 -11.38
C PRO A 380 11.80 -15.56 -10.85
N GLY A 381 11.29 -15.40 -9.61
CA GLY A 381 11.36 -14.15 -8.89
C GLY A 381 12.81 -13.66 -8.74
N GLY A 382 13.01 -12.35 -8.76
CA GLY A 382 14.35 -11.75 -8.67
C GLY A 382 15.18 -11.78 -9.95
N MET A 383 14.67 -12.30 -11.06
CA MET A 383 15.30 -12.21 -12.36
C MET A 383 15.32 -10.74 -12.83
N LEU A 384 16.48 -10.24 -13.24
CA LEU A 384 16.62 -8.85 -13.69
C LEU A 384 15.94 -8.64 -15.06
N ARG A 385 15.51 -7.41 -15.33
CA ARG A 385 14.74 -7.05 -16.55
C ARG A 385 15.53 -7.26 -17.83
N GLU A 386 16.84 -7.06 -17.80
CA GLU A 386 17.75 -7.27 -18.93
C GLU A 386 18.05 -8.74 -19.19
N TRP A 387 17.75 -9.64 -18.26
CA TRP A 387 17.94 -11.06 -18.45
C TRP A 387 16.80 -11.69 -19.24
N ARG A 388 17.10 -12.84 -19.85
CA ARG A 388 16.12 -13.66 -20.57
C ARG A 388 16.23 -15.12 -20.11
N LEU A 389 15.10 -15.82 -20.13
CA LEU A 389 15.13 -17.27 -20.11
C LEU A 389 15.61 -17.75 -21.46
N ALA A 390 16.49 -18.73 -21.44
CA ALA A 390 17.03 -19.36 -22.63
C ALA A 390 17.08 -20.87 -22.47
N VAL A 391 16.94 -21.58 -23.56
CA VAL A 391 17.13 -23.03 -23.61
C VAL A 391 18.47 -23.35 -24.25
N VAL A 392 19.23 -24.26 -23.65
CA VAL A 392 20.50 -24.76 -24.21
C VAL A 392 20.18 -25.67 -25.39
N LEU A 393 20.74 -25.33 -26.54
CA LEU A 393 20.56 -26.06 -27.77
C LEU A 393 21.53 -27.31 -27.87
N PRO A 394 21.28 -28.25 -28.81
CA PRO A 394 22.19 -29.38 -29.05
C PRO A 394 23.63 -28.92 -29.18
N GLY A 395 24.55 -29.66 -28.55
CA GLY A 395 25.98 -29.28 -28.48
C GLY A 395 26.37 -28.49 -27.24
N GLY A 396 25.42 -27.91 -26.46
CA GLY A 396 25.69 -27.34 -25.14
C GLY A 396 26.46 -26.01 -25.12
N THR A 397 26.67 -25.38 -26.28
CA THR A 397 27.42 -24.12 -26.41
C THR A 397 26.60 -22.98 -26.95
N HIS A 398 25.42 -23.24 -27.49
CA HIS A 398 24.47 -22.25 -28.01
C HIS A 398 23.19 -22.31 -27.22
N VAL A 399 22.51 -21.17 -27.18
CA VAL A 399 21.22 -21.00 -26.51
C VAL A 399 20.22 -20.31 -27.44
N GLY A 400 18.95 -20.64 -27.24
CA GLY A 400 17.83 -19.92 -27.86
C GLY A 400 17.04 -19.17 -26.81
N TRP A 401 16.63 -17.94 -27.10
CA TRP A 401 15.76 -17.11 -26.24
C TRP A 401 14.75 -16.32 -27.05
N ILE A 402 13.72 -15.82 -26.39
CA ILE A 402 12.71 -14.95 -27.00
C ILE A 402 12.98 -13.51 -26.56
N GLU A 403 13.09 -12.61 -27.50
CA GLU A 403 13.29 -11.20 -27.31
C GLU A 403 12.25 -10.41 -28.11
N GLU A 404 11.39 -9.65 -27.41
CA GLU A 404 10.29 -8.88 -28.02
C GLU A 404 9.42 -9.73 -28.98
N GLY A 405 9.11 -10.97 -28.59
CA GLY A 405 8.33 -11.91 -29.37
C GLY A 405 9.08 -12.54 -30.55
N THR A 406 10.38 -12.27 -30.71
CA THR A 406 11.23 -12.82 -31.78
C THR A 406 12.19 -13.83 -31.20
N ALA A 407 12.28 -15.01 -31.81
CA ALA A 407 13.28 -16.02 -31.49
C ALA A 407 14.67 -15.56 -31.87
N ARG A 408 15.61 -15.67 -30.91
CA ARG A 408 17.03 -15.38 -31.07
C ARG A 408 17.86 -16.61 -30.72
N LYS A 409 19.01 -16.75 -31.35
CA LYS A 409 19.99 -17.76 -31.01
C LYS A 409 21.38 -17.14 -30.87
N GLY A 410 22.16 -17.59 -29.93
CA GLY A 410 23.52 -17.08 -29.71
C GLY A 410 24.42 -18.05 -29.00
N ALA A 411 25.74 -17.81 -29.06
CA ALA A 411 26.73 -18.60 -28.36
C ALA A 411 26.86 -18.14 -26.90
N LEU A 412 26.95 -19.07 -25.97
CA LEU A 412 27.35 -18.76 -24.60
C LEU A 412 28.83 -18.37 -24.54
N LEU A 413 29.19 -17.47 -23.63
CA LEU A 413 30.58 -17.12 -23.39
C LEU A 413 31.38 -18.34 -22.94
N ALA A 414 32.56 -18.52 -23.51
CA ALA A 414 33.42 -19.67 -23.19
C ALA A 414 33.80 -19.75 -21.69
N THR A 415 33.94 -18.59 -21.04
CA THR A 415 34.20 -18.49 -19.59
C THR A 415 33.03 -18.99 -18.76
N ASP A 416 31.81 -18.82 -19.24
CA ASP A 416 30.58 -19.23 -18.56
C ASP A 416 30.34 -20.73 -18.72
N ILE A 417 30.60 -21.25 -19.91
CA ILE A 417 30.58 -22.69 -20.14
C ILE A 417 31.64 -23.41 -19.25
N ALA A 418 32.83 -22.83 -19.13
CA ALA A 418 33.87 -23.34 -18.24
C ALA A 418 33.47 -23.29 -16.76
N TRP A 419 32.78 -22.23 -16.37
CA TRP A 419 32.25 -22.07 -15.01
C TRP A 419 31.17 -23.12 -14.70
N ALA A 420 30.18 -23.28 -15.58
CA ALA A 420 29.12 -24.27 -15.42
C ALA A 420 29.65 -25.70 -15.37
N ARG A 421 30.66 -26.03 -16.21
CA ARG A 421 31.24 -27.36 -16.30
C ARG A 421 31.82 -27.86 -14.97
N ARG A 422 32.25 -26.97 -14.08
CA ARG A 422 32.87 -27.36 -12.80
C ARG A 422 31.91 -28.07 -11.86
N MET A 423 30.63 -27.69 -11.89
CA MET A 423 29.61 -28.19 -10.95
C MET A 423 28.47 -28.91 -11.69
N HIS A 424 27.83 -28.26 -12.65
CA HIS A 424 26.71 -28.77 -13.43
C HIS A 424 26.91 -28.47 -14.91
N PRO A 425 27.51 -29.38 -15.69
CA PRO A 425 27.68 -29.21 -17.13
C PRO A 425 26.36 -28.99 -17.83
N LEU A 426 26.31 -28.00 -18.72
CA LEU A 426 25.13 -27.67 -19.51
C LEU A 426 24.80 -28.79 -20.50
N ARG A 427 23.50 -29.09 -20.64
CA ARG A 427 22.96 -30.13 -21.54
C ARG A 427 21.86 -29.51 -22.41
N ALA A 428 21.67 -30.11 -23.58
CA ALA A 428 20.55 -29.75 -24.42
C ALA A 428 19.20 -29.81 -23.63
N GLY A 429 18.36 -28.80 -23.77
CA GLY A 429 17.11 -28.70 -23.05
C GLY A 429 17.19 -28.02 -21.69
N ASP A 430 18.39 -27.72 -21.19
CA ASP A 430 18.50 -26.96 -19.94
C ASP A 430 17.94 -25.54 -20.11
N VAL A 431 17.01 -25.16 -19.27
CA VAL A 431 16.50 -23.80 -19.18
C VAL A 431 17.35 -23.04 -18.18
N ILE A 432 17.95 -21.97 -18.66
CA ILE A 432 18.89 -21.13 -17.91
C ILE A 432 18.52 -19.65 -18.03
N MET A 433 19.07 -18.83 -17.17
CA MET A 433 19.00 -17.36 -17.28
C MET A 433 20.24 -16.86 -18.02
N ILE A 434 20.04 -15.99 -18.97
CA ILE A 434 21.10 -15.33 -19.71
C ILE A 434 20.91 -13.83 -19.73
N GLU A 435 21.98 -13.11 -19.94
CA GLU A 435 21.99 -11.72 -20.36
C GLU A 435 22.53 -11.66 -21.79
N PRO A 436 21.67 -11.26 -22.77
CA PRO A 436 22.11 -11.05 -24.15
C PRO A 436 23.21 -10.00 -24.20
N GLN A 437 24.25 -10.23 -25.01
CA GLN A 437 25.39 -9.35 -25.17
C GLN A 437 25.42 -8.77 -26.58
N GLU A 438 26.09 -7.64 -26.74
CA GLU A 438 26.35 -7.07 -28.05
C GLU A 438 27.09 -8.10 -28.94
N GLY A 439 26.72 -8.18 -30.21
CA GLY A 439 27.32 -9.17 -31.15
C GLY A 439 26.66 -10.56 -31.12
N GLY A 440 25.51 -10.72 -30.42
CA GLY A 440 24.70 -11.95 -30.47
C GLY A 440 25.20 -13.07 -29.61
N SER A 441 26.11 -12.83 -28.68
CA SER A 441 26.50 -13.79 -27.64
C SER A 441 25.61 -13.61 -26.39
N ALA A 442 25.68 -14.57 -25.45
CA ALA A 442 24.93 -14.53 -24.22
C ALA A 442 25.82 -14.89 -23.02
N ALA A 443 25.68 -14.12 -21.95
CA ALA A 443 26.32 -14.40 -20.67
C ALA A 443 25.38 -15.21 -19.78
N LEU A 444 25.90 -16.30 -19.19
CA LEU A 444 25.15 -17.12 -18.23
C LEU A 444 24.96 -16.36 -16.92
N ARG A 445 23.72 -16.34 -16.42
CA ARG A 445 23.36 -15.65 -15.19
C ARG A 445 22.69 -16.61 -14.20
N GLN A 446 22.85 -16.27 -12.92
CA GLN A 446 22.05 -16.88 -11.84
C GLN A 446 21.76 -15.82 -10.79
N ILE A 447 20.59 -15.91 -10.15
CA ILE A 447 20.22 -15.03 -9.05
C ILE A 447 21.15 -15.33 -7.87
N PRO A 448 21.86 -14.33 -7.30
CA PRO A 448 22.72 -14.56 -6.15
C PRO A 448 21.93 -15.08 -4.94
N GLN A 449 22.54 -15.95 -4.14
CA GLN A 449 22.00 -16.36 -2.84
C GLN A 449 22.45 -15.43 -1.72
N VAL A 450 23.48 -14.65 -1.96
CA VAL A 450 23.96 -13.63 -1.03
C VAL A 450 23.17 -12.34 -1.23
N GLU A 451 23.05 -11.60 -0.17
CA GLU A 451 22.41 -10.31 -0.14
C GLU A 451 23.41 -9.24 0.31
N GLY A 452 23.19 -8.02 -0.12
CA GLY A 452 24.01 -6.88 0.24
C GLY A 452 23.19 -5.60 0.34
N ALA A 453 23.88 -4.52 0.66
CA ALA A 453 23.28 -3.20 0.71
C ALA A 453 24.32 -2.14 0.34
N ALA A 454 23.85 -1.03 -0.22
CA ALA A 454 24.64 0.13 -0.51
C ALA A 454 23.89 1.42 -0.19
N VAL A 455 24.60 2.48 0.19
CA VAL A 455 24.03 3.80 0.46
C VAL A 455 25.05 4.88 0.13
N THR A 456 24.59 5.93 -0.55
CA THR A 456 25.39 7.12 -0.83
C THR A 456 24.80 8.32 -0.10
N LEU A 457 25.67 9.02 0.67
CA LEU A 457 25.36 10.21 1.47
C LEU A 457 26.15 11.43 0.97
N ASP A 458 25.53 12.60 1.02
CA ASP A 458 26.23 13.86 1.00
C ASP A 458 26.83 14.14 2.38
N VAL A 459 28.15 14.26 2.48
CA VAL A 459 28.85 14.37 3.76
C VAL A 459 28.61 15.69 4.48
N HIS A 460 28.17 16.74 3.78
CA HIS A 460 27.97 18.06 4.38
C HIS A 460 26.53 18.27 4.85
N THR A 461 25.55 17.72 4.11
CA THR A 461 24.12 17.92 4.37
C THR A 461 23.44 16.73 5.03
N GLY A 462 24.02 15.54 4.95
CA GLY A 462 23.40 14.30 5.39
C GLY A 462 22.33 13.77 4.42
N ARG A 463 22.12 14.42 3.26
CA ARG A 463 21.15 13.95 2.27
C ARG A 463 21.54 12.55 1.76
N VAL A 464 20.61 11.62 1.81
CA VAL A 464 20.78 10.28 1.23
C VAL A 464 20.47 10.39 -0.26
N LEU A 465 21.49 10.23 -1.10
CA LEU A 465 21.36 10.43 -2.54
C LEU A 465 20.98 9.16 -3.29
N ALA A 466 21.40 7.99 -2.77
CA ALA A 466 21.01 6.68 -3.29
C ALA A 466 20.98 5.66 -2.16
N MET A 467 20.13 4.63 -2.30
CA MET A 467 20.00 3.57 -1.30
C MET A 467 19.44 2.29 -1.93
N VAL A 468 20.18 1.19 -1.79
CA VAL A 468 19.79 -0.13 -2.30
C VAL A 468 19.85 -1.15 -1.17
N GLY A 469 18.71 -1.73 -0.80
CA GLY A 469 18.56 -2.60 0.36
C GLY A 469 18.73 -4.09 0.11
N GLY A 470 19.00 -4.52 -1.12
CA GLY A 470 19.12 -5.93 -1.46
C GLY A 470 19.18 -6.19 -2.96
N TRP A 471 19.06 -7.47 -3.33
CA TRP A 471 19.03 -7.90 -4.73
C TRP A 471 17.72 -7.52 -5.43
N SER A 472 16.56 -7.84 -4.83
CA SER A 472 15.25 -7.63 -5.42
C SER A 472 14.23 -7.20 -4.36
N PHE A 473 13.67 -6.00 -4.51
CA PHE A 473 12.61 -5.50 -3.63
C PHE A 473 11.35 -6.37 -3.68
N HIS A 474 11.03 -6.95 -4.83
CA HIS A 474 9.86 -7.82 -4.98
C HIS A 474 10.00 -9.13 -4.21
N GLU A 475 11.21 -9.67 -4.10
CA GLU A 475 11.50 -10.88 -3.34
C GLU A 475 11.65 -10.60 -1.84
N SER A 476 12.24 -9.48 -1.48
CA SER A 476 12.45 -9.08 -0.09
C SER A 476 12.37 -7.58 0.09
N GLN A 477 11.36 -7.12 0.82
CA GLN A 477 11.21 -5.70 1.18
C GLN A 477 12.06 -5.32 2.42
N PHE A 478 12.82 -6.25 2.96
CA PHE A 478 13.70 -5.99 4.10
C PHE A 478 14.89 -5.14 3.67
N ASN A 479 14.88 -3.86 4.04
CA ASN A 479 15.92 -2.91 3.70
C ASN A 479 17.17 -3.11 4.56
N ARG A 480 18.21 -3.70 3.99
CA ARG A 480 19.45 -4.01 4.71
C ARG A 480 20.28 -2.78 5.05
N VAL A 481 20.02 -1.65 4.41
CA VAL A 481 20.67 -0.38 4.77
C VAL A 481 20.24 0.12 6.14
N THR A 482 18.95 0.02 6.46
CA THR A 482 18.35 0.61 7.67
C THR A 482 17.89 -0.40 8.71
N GLN A 483 17.61 -1.65 8.30
CA GLN A 483 17.00 -2.67 9.17
C GLN A 483 17.95 -3.80 9.56
N ALA A 484 18.99 -4.11 8.75
CA ALA A 484 19.92 -5.17 9.07
C ALA A 484 20.95 -4.68 10.10
N LEU A 485 20.96 -5.32 11.24
CA LEU A 485 22.01 -5.15 12.24
C LEU A 485 23.13 -6.14 11.93
N ARG A 486 24.34 -5.65 11.68
CA ARG A 486 25.53 -6.44 11.36
C ARG A 486 26.74 -5.88 12.07
N GLN A 487 27.69 -6.76 12.31
CA GLN A 487 28.97 -6.39 12.90
C GLN A 487 29.84 -5.69 11.84
N PRO A 488 30.27 -4.43 12.08
CA PRO A 488 31.14 -3.70 11.16
C PRO A 488 32.53 -4.32 11.00
N GLY A 489 32.97 -5.09 11.99
CA GLY A 489 34.32 -5.64 11.97
C GLY A 489 35.39 -4.54 11.99
N SER A 490 36.42 -4.67 11.15
CA SER A 490 37.55 -3.73 11.13
C SER A 490 37.19 -2.30 10.70
N SER A 491 36.02 -2.05 10.10
CA SER A 491 35.56 -0.68 9.83
C SER A 491 35.21 0.10 11.12
N PHE A 492 35.09 -0.60 12.26
CA PHE A 492 34.99 0.03 13.58
C PHE A 492 36.30 0.70 14.07
N LYS A 493 37.47 0.22 13.62
CA LYS A 493 38.78 0.62 14.14
C LYS A 493 39.04 2.14 14.11
N PRO A 494 38.66 2.90 13.08
CA PRO A 494 38.85 4.35 13.07
C PRO A 494 38.28 5.05 14.32
N PHE A 495 37.20 4.55 14.91
CA PHE A 495 36.60 5.13 16.11
C PHE A 495 37.42 4.82 17.37
N VAL A 496 38.18 3.72 17.43
CA VAL A 496 39.14 3.44 18.47
C VAL A 496 40.32 4.42 18.39
N TYR A 497 40.84 4.65 17.17
CA TYR A 497 41.94 5.57 16.96
C TYR A 497 41.51 7.04 17.15
N LEU A 498 40.28 7.39 16.79
CA LEU A 498 39.70 8.69 17.11
C LEU A 498 39.65 8.95 18.61
N ALA A 499 39.18 7.96 19.38
CA ALA A 499 39.21 8.03 20.87
C ALA A 499 40.63 8.17 21.42
N ALA A 500 41.65 7.56 20.79
CA ALA A 500 43.04 7.72 21.14
C ALA A 500 43.52 9.16 20.92
N MET A 501 43.23 9.74 19.77
CA MET A 501 43.58 11.13 19.45
C MET A 501 42.86 12.13 20.38
N GLU A 502 41.62 11.90 20.74
CA GLU A 502 40.87 12.69 21.73
C GLU A 502 41.57 12.69 23.13
N LYS A 503 42.32 11.64 23.44
CA LYS A 503 43.13 11.53 24.66
C LYS A 503 44.56 12.02 24.48
N GLY A 504 44.89 12.62 23.33
CA GLY A 504 46.20 13.20 23.05
C GLY A 504 47.28 12.20 22.60
N ILE A 505 46.89 10.96 22.26
CA ILE A 505 47.82 9.95 21.72
C ILE A 505 48.13 10.31 20.26
N SER A 506 49.40 10.45 19.93
CA SER A 506 49.86 10.84 18.58
C SER A 506 49.71 9.68 17.57
N PRO A 507 49.39 9.96 16.32
CA PRO A 507 49.45 8.95 15.25
C PRO A 507 50.80 8.25 15.08
N SER A 508 51.89 8.90 15.52
CA SER A 508 53.25 8.34 15.51
C SER A 508 53.61 7.54 16.76
N GLU A 509 52.77 7.56 17.80
CA GLU A 509 52.98 6.76 18.99
C GLU A 509 52.94 5.26 18.68
N ARG A 510 53.78 4.49 19.38
CA ARG A 510 53.96 3.09 19.11
C ARG A 510 53.31 2.21 20.15
N PHE A 511 52.57 1.22 19.74
CA PHE A 511 52.06 0.13 20.53
C PHE A 511 52.59 -1.19 20.00
N ASP A 512 52.78 -2.16 20.87
CA ASP A 512 53.32 -3.44 20.49
C ASP A 512 52.29 -4.31 19.76
N ASP A 513 52.68 -4.93 18.64
CA ASP A 513 51.86 -5.83 17.83
C ASP A 513 52.12 -7.32 18.14
N SER A 514 52.80 -7.63 19.24
CA SER A 514 53.06 -9.00 19.69
C SER A 514 51.77 -9.70 20.18
N PRO A 515 51.73 -11.03 20.21
CA PRO A 515 50.59 -11.77 20.79
C PRO A 515 50.23 -11.30 22.19
N VAL A 516 48.94 -11.24 22.50
CA VAL A 516 48.41 -10.84 23.79
C VAL A 516 47.23 -11.71 24.19
N SER A 517 47.02 -11.88 25.48
CA SER A 517 45.90 -12.64 26.04
C SER A 517 45.18 -11.82 27.10
N TYR A 518 43.86 -11.90 27.12
CA TYR A 518 42.98 -11.31 28.12
C TYR A 518 42.07 -12.40 28.68
N GLY A 519 42.50 -13.07 29.73
CA GLY A 519 41.89 -14.31 30.21
C GLY A 519 41.99 -15.41 29.17
N ASP A 520 40.86 -16.03 28.82
CA ASP A 520 40.77 -17.09 27.81
C ASP A 520 40.69 -16.57 26.36
N TRP A 521 40.70 -15.25 26.17
CA TRP A 521 40.64 -14.65 24.84
C TRP A 521 42.04 -14.38 24.29
N HIS A 522 42.34 -15.01 23.14
CA HIS A 522 43.65 -14.95 22.49
C HIS A 522 43.48 -14.39 21.05
N PRO A 523 43.32 -13.05 20.90
CA PRO A 523 43.17 -12.42 19.60
C PRO A 523 44.45 -12.59 18.76
N GLN A 524 44.25 -12.58 17.43
CA GLN A 524 45.33 -12.64 16.45
C GLN A 524 45.09 -11.61 15.34
N ASN A 525 46.20 -11.23 14.65
CA ASN A 525 46.09 -10.51 13.41
C ASN A 525 45.56 -11.44 12.30
N TYR A 526 44.96 -10.90 11.25
CA TYR A 526 44.41 -11.69 10.17
C TYR A 526 45.46 -12.50 9.42
N GLU A 527 46.67 -11.91 9.19
CA GLU A 527 47.80 -12.50 8.55
C GLU A 527 48.58 -13.51 9.42
N HIS A 528 48.19 -13.67 10.66
CA HIS A 528 48.87 -14.52 11.67
C HIS A 528 50.35 -14.17 11.92
N ASP A 529 50.73 -12.92 11.60
CA ASP A 529 52.04 -12.33 11.85
C ASP A 529 52.00 -11.25 12.94
N ASN A 530 53.15 -10.74 13.36
CA ASN A 530 53.29 -9.60 14.27
C ASN A 530 54.54 -8.77 13.87
N TRP A 531 54.42 -7.44 14.11
CA TRP A 531 55.43 -6.47 13.69
C TRP A 531 56.22 -5.87 14.84
N GLY A 532 55.90 -6.19 16.10
CA GLY A 532 56.43 -5.56 17.28
C GLY A 532 55.94 -4.10 17.42
N PRO A 533 56.78 -3.15 17.89
CA PRO A 533 56.38 -1.77 18.10
C PRO A 533 55.91 -1.06 16.81
N THR A 534 54.62 -0.88 16.64
CA THR A 534 53.98 -0.35 15.43
C THR A 534 53.29 0.98 15.74
N THR A 535 53.39 1.98 14.86
CA THR A 535 52.69 3.26 15.02
C THR A 535 51.19 3.12 14.90
N LEU A 536 50.42 4.03 15.52
CA LEU A 536 48.97 4.07 15.35
C LEU A 536 48.59 4.21 13.86
N HIS A 537 49.33 5.06 13.13
CA HIS A 537 49.14 5.27 11.71
C HIS A 537 49.26 3.97 10.89
N ASP A 538 50.36 3.24 11.07
CA ASP A 538 50.60 1.98 10.37
C ASP A 538 49.63 0.88 10.81
N ALA A 539 49.30 0.86 12.11
CA ALA A 539 48.34 -0.09 12.64
C ALA A 539 46.93 0.07 12.08
N LEU A 540 46.50 1.32 11.86
CA LEU A 540 45.21 1.59 11.18
C LEU A 540 45.27 1.25 9.71
N ARG A 541 46.33 1.69 9.00
CA ARG A 541 46.54 1.43 7.59
C ARG A 541 46.51 -0.07 7.25
N GLU A 542 47.17 -0.87 8.07
CA GLU A 542 47.29 -2.32 7.88
C GLU A 542 46.26 -3.12 8.71
N SER A 543 45.32 -2.41 9.30
CA SER A 543 44.20 -3.01 10.06
C SER A 543 44.66 -3.99 11.18
N ARG A 544 45.72 -3.69 11.91
CA ARG A 544 46.34 -4.56 12.93
C ARG A 544 45.40 -4.74 14.15
N ASN A 545 44.98 -5.97 14.42
CA ASN A 545 44.08 -6.29 15.53
C ASN A 545 44.71 -6.08 16.88
N LEU A 546 45.96 -6.60 17.07
CA LEU A 546 46.63 -6.63 18.34
C LEU A 546 46.96 -5.23 18.84
N VAL A 547 47.38 -4.32 17.96
CA VAL A 547 47.58 -2.91 18.26
C VAL A 547 46.27 -2.24 18.67
N THR A 548 45.21 -2.43 17.88
CA THR A 548 43.89 -1.83 18.15
C THR A 548 43.36 -2.22 19.53
N ILE A 549 43.52 -3.51 19.91
CA ILE A 549 43.09 -4.02 21.22
C ILE A 549 43.90 -3.39 22.34
N ARG A 550 45.22 -3.24 22.17
CA ARG A 550 46.08 -2.61 23.20
C ARG A 550 45.76 -1.13 23.35
N VAL A 551 45.51 -0.41 22.26
CA VAL A 551 45.06 0.97 22.32
C VAL A 551 43.74 1.06 23.08
N ALA A 552 42.74 0.22 22.73
CA ALA A 552 41.47 0.20 23.44
C ALA A 552 41.58 -0.18 24.92
N ALA A 553 42.46 -1.13 25.27
CA ALA A 553 42.74 -1.50 26.66
C ALA A 553 43.40 -0.36 27.41
N HIS A 554 44.34 0.38 26.78
CA HIS A 554 44.99 1.54 27.36
C HIS A 554 44.02 2.71 27.62
N LEU A 555 43.09 2.99 26.67
CA LEU A 555 42.08 4.06 26.79
C LEU A 555 40.98 3.70 27.80
N GLY A 556 40.71 2.41 27.96
CA GLY A 556 39.50 1.89 28.57
C GLY A 556 38.30 1.91 27.59
N MET A 557 37.57 0.81 27.58
CA MET A 557 36.45 0.63 26.60
C MET A 557 35.33 1.66 26.75
N LYS A 558 35.21 2.33 27.89
CA LYS A 558 34.25 3.44 28.05
C LYS A 558 34.58 4.60 27.13
N ALA A 559 35.85 4.99 26.99
CA ALA A 559 36.23 6.08 26.08
C ALA A 559 35.94 5.73 24.62
N VAL A 560 36.25 4.50 24.20
CA VAL A 560 35.94 4.00 22.84
C VAL A 560 34.43 4.00 22.61
N ALA A 561 33.62 3.51 23.57
CA ALA A 561 32.17 3.49 23.45
C ALA A 561 31.58 4.90 23.37
N ASP A 562 32.03 5.83 24.20
CA ASP A 562 31.56 7.22 24.20
C ASP A 562 31.83 7.89 22.82
N THR A 563 32.99 7.65 22.21
CA THR A 563 33.34 8.18 20.87
C THR A 563 32.47 7.56 19.77
N ALA A 564 32.29 6.23 19.78
CA ALA A 564 31.44 5.56 18.78
C ALA A 564 29.96 5.97 18.87
N ILE A 565 29.45 6.17 20.10
CA ILE A 565 28.07 6.65 20.35
C ILE A 565 27.93 8.09 19.90
N ARG A 566 28.89 8.99 20.24
CA ARG A 566 28.85 10.39 19.78
C ARG A 566 28.91 10.51 18.27
N ALA A 567 29.70 9.67 17.59
CA ALA A 567 29.76 9.63 16.13
C ALA A 567 28.48 9.08 15.48
N GLY A 568 27.52 8.56 16.27
CA GLY A 568 26.26 8.02 15.78
C GLY A 568 26.35 6.58 15.26
N LEU A 569 27.53 5.94 15.34
CA LEU A 569 27.75 4.59 14.81
C LEU A 569 26.86 3.55 15.50
N VAL A 570 26.77 3.61 16.82
CA VAL A 570 25.96 2.71 17.66
C VAL A 570 25.14 3.50 18.66
N ALA A 571 23.98 2.99 19.05
CA ALA A 571 23.17 3.60 20.11
C ALA A 571 23.68 3.23 21.52
N GLN A 572 24.21 2.02 21.65
CA GLN A 572 24.79 1.47 22.89
C GLN A 572 25.94 0.55 22.51
N MET A 573 26.90 0.41 23.39
CA MET A 573 28.07 -0.44 23.16
C MET A 573 28.52 -1.12 24.46
N PRO A 574 28.76 -2.44 24.47
CA PRO A 574 29.31 -3.14 25.60
C PRO A 574 30.79 -2.75 25.82
N HIS A 575 31.20 -2.60 27.09
CA HIS A 575 32.58 -2.22 27.43
C HIS A 575 33.52 -3.44 27.50
N VAL A 576 33.52 -4.25 26.44
CA VAL A 576 34.38 -5.44 26.32
C VAL A 576 35.37 -5.29 25.18
N LEU A 577 36.59 -5.79 25.30
CA LEU A 577 37.65 -5.59 24.33
C LEU A 577 37.33 -6.08 22.92
N PRO A 578 36.62 -7.22 22.72
CA PRO A 578 36.24 -7.63 21.36
C PRO A 578 35.41 -6.59 20.60
N ALA A 579 34.67 -5.72 21.31
CA ALA A 579 33.92 -4.65 20.70
C ALA A 579 34.80 -3.61 19.98
N ALA A 580 36.06 -3.45 20.38
CA ALA A 580 37.04 -2.61 19.67
C ALA A 580 37.42 -3.12 18.27
N LEU A 581 37.16 -4.39 17.98
CA LEU A 581 37.31 -4.98 16.66
C LEU A 581 35.97 -5.04 15.87
N GLY A 582 34.98 -4.30 16.34
CA GLY A 582 33.67 -4.25 15.66
C GLY A 582 32.74 -5.42 15.99
N ALA A 583 32.95 -6.13 17.13
CA ALA A 583 31.99 -7.11 17.63
C ALA A 583 30.82 -6.42 18.32
N VAL A 584 30.21 -5.49 17.62
CA VAL A 584 28.99 -4.71 17.96
C VAL A 584 28.09 -4.71 16.74
N GLU A 585 26.80 -4.42 16.95
CA GLU A 585 25.87 -4.38 15.83
C GLU A 585 25.50 -2.95 15.46
N THR A 586 25.54 -2.66 14.16
CA THR A 586 25.10 -1.39 13.58
C THR A 586 24.41 -1.62 12.23
N THR A 587 23.86 -0.56 11.64
CA THR A 587 23.32 -0.58 10.27
C THR A 587 24.29 0.09 9.30
N VAL A 588 24.21 -0.27 8.02
CA VAL A 588 24.99 0.38 6.96
C VAL A 588 24.78 1.89 6.95
N MET A 589 23.53 2.35 7.15
CA MET A 589 23.20 3.78 7.23
C MET A 589 23.93 4.49 8.38
N ARG A 590 23.96 3.91 9.56
CA ARG A 590 24.65 4.50 10.72
C ARG A 590 26.15 4.54 10.53
N GLU A 591 26.71 3.50 9.97
CA GLU A 591 28.14 3.44 9.67
C GLU A 591 28.54 4.49 8.63
N ALA A 592 27.79 4.59 7.53
CA ALA A 592 28.01 5.62 6.52
C ALA A 592 27.92 7.04 7.11
N ALA A 593 26.94 7.32 7.98
CA ALA A 593 26.80 8.59 8.66
C ALA A 593 27.96 8.90 9.63
N ALA A 594 28.42 7.89 10.35
CA ALA A 594 29.55 8.04 11.27
C ALA A 594 30.86 8.32 10.51
N TYR A 595 31.08 7.67 9.37
CA TYR A 595 32.18 8.01 8.47
C TYR A 595 32.04 9.37 7.82
N ALA A 596 30.81 9.76 7.41
CA ALA A 596 30.53 11.10 6.91
C ALA A 596 30.84 12.16 7.97
N THR A 597 30.59 11.91 9.25
CA THR A 597 30.97 12.78 10.36
C THR A 597 32.49 13.02 10.41
N ILE A 598 33.29 11.98 10.22
CA ILE A 598 34.76 12.13 10.14
C ILE A 598 35.14 12.96 8.90
N ALA A 599 34.58 12.65 7.74
CA ALA A 599 34.84 13.35 6.49
C ALA A 599 34.41 14.83 6.53
N ASN A 600 33.39 15.15 7.32
CA ASN A 600 32.86 16.51 7.53
C ASN A 600 33.61 17.26 8.66
N GLY A 601 34.87 16.92 8.94
CA GLY A 601 35.69 17.60 9.93
C GLY A 601 35.19 17.43 11.39
N GLY A 602 34.51 16.33 11.70
CA GLY A 602 33.99 16.01 13.03
C GLY A 602 32.61 16.61 13.33
N HIS A 603 31.96 17.27 12.38
CA HIS A 603 30.58 17.72 12.52
C HIS A 603 29.63 16.57 12.25
N ILE A 604 28.73 16.28 13.20
CA ILE A 604 27.82 15.16 13.12
C ILE A 604 26.90 15.28 11.90
N VAL A 605 26.86 14.21 11.12
CA VAL A 605 26.00 14.10 9.94
C VAL A 605 24.79 13.23 10.26
N THR A 606 23.59 13.81 10.14
CA THR A 606 22.33 13.09 10.33
C THR A 606 21.73 12.76 8.96
N PRO A 607 21.59 11.46 8.63
CA PRO A 607 20.99 11.08 7.35
C PRO A 607 19.54 11.56 7.22
N THR A 608 19.23 12.16 6.09
CA THR A 608 17.85 12.53 5.71
C THR A 608 17.52 12.04 4.32
N LEU A 609 16.33 11.43 4.16
CA LEU A 609 15.80 11.00 2.88
C LEU A 609 14.83 12.02 2.28
N VAL A 610 14.35 12.96 3.09
CA VAL A 610 13.32 13.93 2.73
C VAL A 610 13.92 15.32 2.82
N ASP A 611 13.70 16.13 1.80
CA ASP A 611 14.10 17.54 1.78
C ASP A 611 12.99 18.43 2.36
N ASP A 612 11.73 18.20 1.94
CA ASP A 612 10.56 18.87 2.52
C ASP A 612 9.28 18.03 2.38
N ILE A 613 8.28 18.38 3.19
CA ILE A 613 6.95 17.82 3.16
C ILE A 613 5.96 18.97 3.11
N GLN A 614 5.10 18.98 2.11
CA GLN A 614 4.05 19.96 1.93
C GLN A 614 2.66 19.31 2.07
N ASP A 615 1.68 20.10 2.49
CA ASP A 615 0.28 19.69 2.39
C ASP A 615 -0.26 20.00 0.98
N ARG A 616 -1.48 19.56 0.70
CA ARG A 616 -2.16 19.78 -0.58
C ARG A 616 -2.43 21.25 -0.94
N ALA A 617 -2.22 22.16 -0.01
CA ALA A 617 -2.30 23.61 -0.24
C ALA A 617 -0.94 24.25 -0.53
N GLY A 618 0.12 23.42 -0.58
CA GLY A 618 1.51 23.87 -0.74
C GLY A 618 2.12 24.45 0.54
N THR A 619 1.48 24.22 1.71
CA THR A 619 2.04 24.67 2.99
C THR A 619 3.12 23.72 3.42
N VAL A 620 4.33 24.23 3.65
CA VAL A 620 5.44 23.41 4.16
C VAL A 620 5.16 22.98 5.59
N LEU A 621 5.01 21.66 5.80
CA LEU A 621 4.79 21.02 7.09
C LEU A 621 6.09 20.68 7.79
N TRP A 622 7.12 20.34 7.02
CA TRP A 622 8.43 19.97 7.49
C TRP A 622 9.47 20.24 6.41
N GLN A 623 10.69 20.61 6.83
CA GLN A 623 11.84 20.83 5.96
C GLN A 623 13.12 20.40 6.65
N ALA A 624 14.04 19.78 5.90
CA ALA A 624 15.36 19.38 6.42
C ALA A 624 16.18 20.60 6.87
N GLY A 625 16.81 20.48 8.04
CA GLY A 625 17.69 21.53 8.57
C GLY A 625 18.89 21.73 7.65
N GLY A 626 19.06 22.96 7.09
CA GLY A 626 20.15 23.31 6.19
C GLY A 626 19.72 23.80 4.81
N LEU A 627 18.50 23.52 4.36
CA LEU A 627 17.92 24.16 3.19
C LEU A 627 17.40 25.55 3.61
N LYS A 628 18.18 26.60 3.31
CA LYS A 628 17.77 27.98 3.57
C LYS A 628 16.70 28.39 2.55
N LEU A 629 15.42 28.19 2.89
CA LEU A 629 14.32 28.94 2.30
C LEU A 629 13.77 29.90 3.36
N GLY A 630 13.66 31.17 2.99
CA GLY A 630 13.30 32.24 3.89
C GLY A 630 11.87 32.18 4.39
N THR A 631 11.63 31.52 5.48
CA THR A 631 10.64 31.87 6.53
C THR A 631 10.80 30.88 7.69
N ALA A 632 10.68 31.39 8.92
CA ALA A 632 10.94 30.67 10.14
C ALA A 632 10.09 29.39 10.27
N MET A 633 10.77 28.24 10.44
CA MET A 633 10.16 26.97 10.85
C MET A 633 9.65 27.09 12.30
N GLN A 634 8.40 26.72 12.52
CA GLN A 634 7.96 26.31 13.85
C GLN A 634 8.29 24.84 14.02
N ALA A 635 9.04 24.52 15.07
CA ALA A 635 9.24 23.14 15.50
C ALA A 635 7.87 22.48 15.75
N PRO A 636 7.71 21.17 15.46
CA PRO A 636 6.52 20.45 15.87
C PRO A 636 6.30 20.63 17.37
N PRO A 637 5.05 20.75 17.85
CA PRO A 637 4.77 20.93 19.26
C PRO A 637 5.42 19.79 20.04
N ALA A 638 6.20 20.14 21.07
CA ALA A 638 6.80 19.17 21.98
C ALA A 638 5.70 18.24 22.51
N GLU A 639 5.92 16.93 22.41
CA GLU A 639 5.06 15.96 23.06
C GLU A 639 4.88 16.31 24.53
N GLN A 640 3.64 16.48 24.95
CA GLN A 640 3.34 16.60 26.37
C GLN A 640 3.75 15.30 27.06
N PRO A 641 4.44 15.33 28.21
CA PRO A 641 4.81 14.11 28.91
C PRO A 641 3.55 13.32 29.25
N ALA A 642 3.56 12.06 28.87
CA ALA A 642 2.51 11.10 29.21
C ALA A 642 2.31 11.02 30.73
N PRO A 643 1.07 10.86 31.22
CA PRO A 643 0.84 10.68 32.65
C PRO A 643 1.54 9.42 33.13
N THR A 644 2.30 9.56 34.23
CA THR A 644 2.98 8.48 34.95
C THR A 644 1.96 7.62 35.68
N ASP A 645 1.48 6.56 35.06
CA ASP A 645 0.96 5.40 35.76
C ASP A 645 1.78 4.16 35.35
N GLY A 646 2.16 3.43 36.40
CA GLY A 646 3.20 2.42 36.37
C GLY A 646 2.84 1.17 35.56
N THR A 647 3.10 1.20 34.26
CA THR A 647 3.12 -0.01 33.41
C THR A 647 4.47 -0.12 32.71
N THR A 648 5.05 -1.29 32.81
CA THR A 648 6.34 -1.74 32.29
C THR A 648 6.59 -1.27 30.85
N PRO A 649 7.79 -0.75 30.51
CA PRO A 649 8.08 -0.29 29.15
C PRO A 649 8.16 -1.50 28.19
N THR A 650 7.29 -1.53 27.21
CA THR A 650 7.44 -2.38 26.01
C THR A 650 8.58 -1.81 25.18
N VAL A 651 9.55 -2.64 24.87
CA VAL A 651 10.69 -2.32 23.99
C VAL A 651 10.15 -1.95 22.62
N PRO A 652 10.44 -0.74 22.08
CA PRO A 652 10.01 -0.37 20.74
C PRO A 652 10.71 -1.23 19.67
N PRO A 653 10.08 -1.46 18.52
CA PRO A 653 10.67 -2.26 17.45
C PRO A 653 11.97 -1.62 16.93
N PRO A 654 12.94 -2.43 16.45
CA PRO A 654 14.21 -1.93 15.96
C PRO A 654 13.99 -0.95 14.79
N GLY A 655 14.54 0.24 14.88
CA GLY A 655 14.42 1.31 13.88
C GLY A 655 13.60 2.53 14.30
N SER A 656 12.95 2.53 15.49
CA SER A 656 12.08 3.62 15.95
C SER A 656 12.73 4.54 17.02
N VAL A 657 14.03 4.45 17.24
CA VAL A 657 14.71 5.34 18.22
C VAL A 657 15.05 6.66 17.53
N PRO A 658 14.44 7.79 17.91
CA PRO A 658 14.91 9.10 17.47
C PRO A 658 16.34 9.29 17.96
N VAL A 659 17.25 9.64 17.06
CA VAL A 659 18.59 10.10 17.47
C VAL A 659 18.40 11.41 18.24
N PRO A 660 18.85 11.55 19.50
CA PRO A 660 18.70 12.79 20.24
C PRO A 660 19.39 13.93 19.48
N ALA A 661 18.69 15.04 19.32
CA ALA A 661 19.28 16.26 18.80
C ALA A 661 20.39 16.71 19.77
N LEU A 662 21.63 16.61 19.34
CA LEU A 662 22.78 17.12 20.10
C LEU A 662 22.88 18.63 19.88
N THR A 663 22.48 19.41 20.88
CA THR A 663 22.55 20.89 20.85
C THR A 663 23.92 21.44 21.17
N ASP A 664 24.93 20.62 21.49
CA ASP A 664 26.32 21.03 21.76
C ASP A 664 27.28 20.27 20.84
N VAL A 665 27.48 20.81 19.66
CA VAL A 665 28.45 20.29 18.68
C VAL A 665 29.82 20.87 18.97
N ARG A 666 30.60 20.21 19.79
CA ARG A 666 32.06 20.41 19.75
C ARG A 666 32.60 19.55 18.61
N PRO A 667 33.55 20.09 17.81
CA PRO A 667 34.22 19.26 16.81
C PRO A 667 34.87 18.07 17.51
N VAL A 668 34.75 16.91 16.88
CA VAL A 668 35.31 15.64 17.40
C VAL A 668 36.80 15.53 17.01
N LEU A 669 37.35 16.51 16.27
CA LEU A 669 38.76 16.62 15.95
C LEU A 669 39.45 17.66 16.78
#